data_6c05627dbe83bb2f3248eead211dc10c
#
_entry.id   6c05627dbe83bb2f3248eead211dc10c
#
_cell.length_a   1.000
_cell.length_b   1.000
_cell.length_c   1.000
_cell.angle_alpha   90.00
_cell.angle_beta   90.00
_cell.angle_gamma   90.00
#
_symmetry.space_group_name_H-M   'P 1'
#
loop_
_entity.id
_entity.type
_entity.pdbx_description
1 polymer ?
#
loop_
_entity_poly.entity_id
_entity_poly.type
_entity_poly.pdbx_seq_one_letter_code
_entity_poly.pdbx_strand_id
1 'polypeptide(L)'
;MPYGKKVLIKNGHATVLCGKRREVLEIKNKIYIGSLTIILILALLFFVKEDIDKSITGESPSEKSAAEVQGDILSQQGAAKDGKGGDALSETSLRITEESGFYDEDIYLTAITGKEGDIFYTSDGSMPGSQESGSTMRYESPIHLMAKEEETVCVYRFRAVYADGLESDVVTNTYIMGKNVGDRYDTMVISLAAEDDDLYGYENGIFVEGKLREDWVAEHPGEEVTFDVPANYNVRGRESERNVHIEVFEEDGRRVIAQDGGIRISGNFTRQSEQKSFKLYARKEYDEVQNRFRYPFFADMRSSESQSIMEQYKSLKIRNTGNDRSEGFIRDELGMRLAAQTSFPDVQSVRPVSVYINGTYQGLYWMHSTYDEEYFEEKYGDFEGEMTVIGSSETNMNAELGSEAEKRCAEEYNELYAKYSTMDLTNDEICRELNGYIDLENYLQYFALEIYMANRDWPYNNIQAYRYVAAQGEEYKEDSVFDGRYRYLLYDVDTTMGLGSIRETLNTEQSFETLALLEERGYAPLFTALMEREDCRQYFVSCVCDLLNGAYATDNVAAVLEDMHRERKNEMLEYIEESVRNPDLPEIGEPYLEMQMDCIRAWAETAPLSMLEGMRQKWQMGDIYTLYLSLMDGEGARVNGITVTEPEFTGMYLTGCDTWLKPVLPAGKEFAYWEINGEYYAEEDVLIDAGMLVDGILYAALYTEETAEAGLELSAVSAKGKNDYIILTNTSGEDVDTWGYYLMDKEKTSHINYLEQTVLAPQESILIGCKNYEGDDAFMKVNFNLKQGEEVMLAHAGTGVKEKVAIPDLGMEQGIYKKNIVTGLWQEESTKEADDGT
;
A
#
# COMPACT_ATOMS: atom_id res chain seq x y z
N MET A 1 -33.42 6.55 40.91
CA MET A 1 -33.83 7.68 41.78
C MET A 1 -33.34 8.95 41.13
N PRO A 2 -34.21 9.96 40.97
CA PRO A 2 -33.90 11.13 40.13
C PRO A 2 -33.21 12.22 40.96
N TYR A 3 -32.20 12.84 40.43
CA TYR A 3 -31.68 14.10 40.99
C TYR A 3 -32.19 15.28 40.17
N GLY A 4 -32.96 16.12 40.88
CA GLY A 4 -33.65 17.24 40.35
C GLY A 4 -32.77 18.43 40.02
N LYS A 5 -33.15 19.09 38.95
CA LYS A 5 -32.67 20.41 38.53
C LYS A 5 -33.18 21.47 39.56
N LYS A 6 -32.26 22.25 40.13
CA LYS A 6 -32.60 23.56 40.72
C LYS A 6 -32.20 24.65 39.75
N VAL A 7 -33.22 25.26 39.16
CA VAL A 7 -33.08 26.56 38.46
C VAL A 7 -33.17 27.67 39.49
N LEU A 8 -32.15 28.50 39.56
CA LEU A 8 -32.15 29.76 40.25
C LEU A 8 -32.26 30.89 39.24
N ILE A 9 -33.49 31.47 39.17
CA ILE A 9 -33.73 32.70 38.42
C ILE A 9 -33.32 33.87 39.31
N LYS A 10 -32.39 34.72 38.86
CA LYS A 10 -32.23 36.10 39.31
C LYS A 10 -31.95 37.03 38.15
N ASN A 11 -32.98 37.82 37.86
CA ASN A 11 -33.01 39.16 37.31
C ASN A 11 -32.31 39.52 35.99
N GLY A 12 -33.08 39.50 34.89
CA GLY A 12 -33.28 40.77 34.17
C GLY A 12 -32.24 41.26 33.15
N HIS A 13 -31.41 40.41 32.49
CA HIS A 13 -30.56 40.90 31.39
C HIS A 13 -30.34 39.90 30.21
N ALA A 14 -31.20 38.91 30.04
CA ALA A 14 -31.04 37.92 29.00
C ALA A 14 -31.69 38.28 27.62
N THR A 15 -32.41 39.39 27.53
CA THR A 15 -33.26 39.70 26.34
C THR A 15 -32.55 40.58 25.29
N VAL A 16 -31.40 41.17 25.57
CA VAL A 16 -30.69 42.08 24.63
C VAL A 16 -29.57 41.36 23.81
N LEU A 17 -29.10 40.24 24.25
CA LEU A 17 -28.02 39.50 23.52
C LEU A 17 -28.50 38.54 22.41
N CYS A 18 -29.76 38.13 22.45
CA CYS A 18 -30.34 37.22 21.46
C CYS A 18 -30.62 37.88 20.10
N GLY A 19 -30.95 39.21 20.09
CA GLY A 19 -31.19 39.96 18.86
C GLY A 19 -29.96 40.20 17.99
N LYS A 20 -28.83 40.56 18.65
CA LYS A 20 -27.58 40.87 17.91
C LYS A 20 -26.92 39.62 17.30
N ARG A 21 -27.07 38.47 17.91
CA ARG A 21 -26.54 37.23 17.33
C ARG A 21 -27.30 36.76 16.08
N ARG A 22 -28.62 37.00 16.03
CA ARG A 22 -29.43 36.68 14.84
C ARG A 22 -29.07 37.58 13.64
N GLU A 23 -28.88 38.85 13.83
CA GLU A 23 -28.48 39.78 12.75
C GLU A 23 -27.05 39.48 12.22
N VAL A 24 -26.12 39.11 13.05
CA VAL A 24 -24.72 38.74 12.63
C VAL A 24 -24.72 37.39 11.89
N LEU A 25 -25.57 36.43 12.29
CA LEU A 25 -25.73 35.16 11.56
C LEU A 25 -26.40 35.36 10.19
N GLU A 26 -27.44 36.22 10.09
CA GLU A 26 -28.07 36.53 8.80
C GLU A 26 -27.12 37.27 7.85
N ILE A 27 -26.24 38.13 8.35
CA ILE A 27 -25.25 38.84 7.53
C ILE A 27 -24.15 37.88 7.08
N LYS A 28 -23.65 37.00 7.96
CA LYS A 28 -22.69 35.96 7.58
C LYS A 28 -23.25 34.98 6.55
N ASN A 29 -24.45 34.50 6.73
CA ASN A 29 -25.11 33.64 5.74
C ASN A 29 -25.35 34.32 4.39
N LYS A 30 -25.69 35.61 4.35
CA LYS A 30 -25.83 36.36 3.09
C LYS A 30 -24.49 36.56 2.38
N ILE A 31 -23.39 36.75 3.13
CA ILE A 31 -22.03 36.87 2.60
C ILE A 31 -21.56 35.49 2.08
N TYR A 32 -21.86 34.41 2.80
CA TYR A 32 -21.48 33.05 2.40
C TYR A 32 -22.23 32.59 1.13
N ILE A 33 -23.52 32.84 1.05
CA ILE A 33 -24.34 32.54 -0.15
C ILE A 33 -23.88 33.41 -1.34
N GLY A 34 -23.50 34.66 -1.12
CA GLY A 34 -22.95 35.53 -2.16
C GLY A 34 -21.63 35.05 -2.70
N SER A 35 -20.74 34.56 -1.84
CA SER A 35 -19.45 34.00 -2.21
C SER A 35 -19.57 32.68 -2.98
N LEU A 36 -20.43 31.77 -2.54
CA LEU A 36 -20.72 30.52 -3.26
C LEU A 36 -21.28 30.79 -4.67
N THR A 37 -22.17 31.79 -4.82
CA THR A 37 -22.76 32.16 -6.11
C THR A 37 -21.71 32.69 -7.07
N ILE A 38 -20.76 33.48 -6.58
CA ILE A 38 -19.64 34.01 -7.39
C ILE A 38 -18.69 32.87 -7.81
N ILE A 39 -18.37 31.96 -6.91
CA ILE A 39 -17.52 30.77 -7.21
C ILE A 39 -18.21 29.87 -8.25
N LEU A 40 -19.51 29.63 -8.12
CA LEU A 40 -20.27 28.85 -9.12
C LEU A 40 -20.29 29.52 -10.49
N ILE A 41 -20.43 30.84 -10.55
CA ILE A 41 -20.38 31.60 -11.80
C ILE A 41 -18.99 31.57 -12.43
N LEU A 42 -17.93 31.67 -11.63
CA LEU A 42 -16.55 31.58 -12.11
C LEU A 42 -16.22 30.17 -12.60
N ALA A 43 -16.69 29.12 -11.92
CA ALA A 43 -16.56 27.74 -12.35
C ALA A 43 -17.32 27.48 -13.66
N LEU A 44 -18.55 27.98 -13.81
CA LEU A 44 -19.31 27.88 -15.05
C LEU A 44 -18.62 28.63 -16.23
N LEU A 45 -18.01 29.78 -15.95
CA LEU A 45 -17.25 30.54 -16.96
C LEU A 45 -15.96 29.84 -17.35
N PHE A 46 -15.35 29.10 -16.43
CA PHE A 46 -14.17 28.26 -16.70
C PHE A 46 -14.53 27.09 -17.62
N PHE A 47 -15.59 26.34 -17.30
CA PHE A 47 -16.08 25.23 -18.13
C PHE A 47 -16.52 25.70 -19.53
N VAL A 48 -17.20 26.84 -19.64
CA VAL A 48 -17.59 27.40 -20.94
C VAL A 48 -16.37 27.83 -21.76
N LYS A 49 -15.29 28.29 -21.11
CA LYS A 49 -14.04 28.64 -21.80
C LYS A 49 -13.32 27.40 -22.31
N GLU A 50 -13.30 26.31 -21.54
CA GLU A 50 -12.68 25.04 -21.95
C GLU A 50 -13.40 24.40 -23.15
N ASP A 51 -14.75 24.48 -23.21
CA ASP A 51 -15.53 24.00 -24.34
C ASP A 51 -15.36 24.87 -25.60
N ILE A 52 -15.12 26.16 -25.44
CA ILE A 52 -14.86 27.08 -26.58
C ILE A 52 -13.45 26.84 -27.13
N ASP A 53 -12.46 26.63 -26.27
CA ASP A 53 -11.08 26.37 -26.72
C ASP A 53 -10.98 24.98 -27.39
N LYS A 54 -11.72 23.96 -26.94
CA LYS A 54 -11.81 22.63 -27.60
C LYS A 54 -12.53 22.69 -28.98
N SER A 55 -13.37 23.67 -29.22
CA SER A 55 -14.07 23.81 -30.50
C SER A 55 -13.24 24.55 -31.56
N ILE A 56 -12.14 25.20 -31.17
CA ILE A 56 -11.28 26.01 -32.06
C ILE A 56 -10.04 25.23 -32.52
N THR A 57 -9.58 24.24 -31.74
CA THR A 57 -8.47 23.35 -32.09
C THR A 57 -9.00 21.97 -32.42
N GLY A 58 -9.36 21.76 -33.67
CA GLY A 58 -9.93 20.48 -34.15
C GLY A 58 -8.92 19.33 -34.16
N GLU A 59 -8.44 18.89 -33.00
CA GLU A 59 -7.70 17.63 -32.81
C GLU A 59 -8.23 16.88 -31.63
N SER A 60 -8.79 15.71 -31.92
CA SER A 60 -9.21 14.71 -30.96
C SER A 60 -7.99 13.90 -30.53
N PRO A 61 -7.63 13.85 -29.25
CA PRO A 61 -6.65 12.88 -28.78
C PRO A 61 -7.31 11.51 -28.79
N SER A 62 -6.71 10.57 -29.50
CA SER A 62 -7.09 9.16 -29.45
C SER A 62 -6.75 8.62 -28.05
N GLU A 63 -7.76 8.30 -27.28
CA GLU A 63 -7.64 7.43 -26.12
C GLU A 63 -7.13 6.06 -26.57
N LYS A 64 -5.86 5.79 -26.33
CA LYS A 64 -5.35 4.42 -26.21
C LYS A 64 -5.34 4.07 -24.73
N SER A 65 -6.35 3.32 -24.36
CA SER A 65 -6.59 2.90 -22.98
C SER A 65 -5.55 1.90 -22.48
N ALA A 66 -5.43 1.83 -21.15
CA ALA A 66 -4.66 0.85 -20.38
C ALA A 66 -4.92 -0.63 -20.74
N ALA A 67 -5.93 -0.93 -21.56
CA ALA A 67 -6.29 -2.26 -22.00
C ALA A 67 -5.30 -2.94 -22.97
N GLU A 68 -4.49 -2.15 -23.72
CA GLU A 68 -3.48 -2.75 -24.63
C GLU A 68 -2.22 -3.26 -23.92
N VAL A 69 -1.95 -2.74 -22.74
CA VAL A 69 -0.74 -3.07 -21.97
C VAL A 69 -0.89 -4.35 -21.14
N GLN A 70 -2.12 -4.76 -20.87
CA GLN A 70 -2.45 -5.94 -20.06
C GLN A 70 -2.70 -7.20 -20.86
N GLY A 71 -2.81 -7.12 -22.18
CA GLY A 71 -2.89 -8.29 -23.06
C GLY A 71 -1.68 -9.22 -22.97
N ASP A 72 -0.52 -8.70 -22.58
CA ASP A 72 0.73 -9.46 -22.49
C ASP A 72 0.90 -10.21 -21.15
N ILE A 73 0.32 -9.74 -20.04
CA ILE A 73 0.37 -10.43 -18.73
C ILE A 73 -0.58 -11.62 -18.72
N LEU A 74 -1.78 -11.48 -19.29
CA LEU A 74 -2.73 -12.60 -19.44
C LEU A 74 -2.27 -13.66 -20.44
N SER A 75 -1.48 -13.30 -21.46
CA SER A 75 -0.89 -14.25 -22.40
C SER A 75 0.21 -15.11 -21.77
N GLN A 76 0.83 -14.69 -20.68
CA GLN A 76 1.83 -15.50 -19.97
C GLN A 76 1.21 -16.43 -18.90
N GLN A 77 0.04 -16.12 -18.39
CA GLN A 77 -0.69 -17.02 -17.47
C GLN A 77 -1.43 -18.15 -18.19
N GLY A 78 -1.69 -18.00 -19.48
CA GLY A 78 -2.31 -19.03 -20.33
C GLY A 78 -1.39 -19.70 -21.35
N ALA A 79 -0.10 -19.34 -21.42
CA ALA A 79 0.78 -19.80 -22.49
C ALA A 79 1.48 -21.13 -22.21
N ALA A 80 0.68 -22.18 -22.10
CA ALA A 80 1.10 -23.45 -22.69
C ALA A 80 0.54 -23.49 -24.15
N LYS A 81 1.36 -22.99 -25.11
CA LYS A 81 1.19 -23.16 -26.56
C LYS A 81 0.07 -22.38 -27.29
N ASP A 82 0.36 -21.16 -27.72
CA ASP A 82 -0.36 -20.55 -28.84
C ASP A 82 0.27 -20.86 -30.19
N GLY A 83 -0.39 -21.77 -30.89
CA GLY A 83 -0.21 -22.03 -32.34
C GLY A 83 -1.49 -21.65 -33.07
N LYS A 84 -1.41 -20.81 -34.11
CA LYS A 84 -2.51 -20.43 -34.99
C LYS A 84 -3.22 -21.66 -35.58
N GLY A 85 -4.47 -21.85 -35.20
CA GLY A 85 -5.38 -22.86 -35.74
C GLY A 85 -6.42 -23.15 -34.68
N GLY A 86 -7.70 -23.23 -35.01
CA GLY A 86 -8.80 -23.55 -34.10
C GLY A 86 -8.40 -24.71 -33.17
N ASP A 87 -8.15 -24.42 -31.91
CA ASP A 87 -7.59 -25.40 -30.99
C ASP A 87 -8.59 -26.52 -30.74
N ALA A 88 -8.23 -27.70 -31.18
CA ALA A 88 -8.90 -28.91 -30.74
C ALA A 88 -8.64 -29.02 -29.22
N LEU A 89 -9.72 -28.98 -28.42
CA LEU A 89 -9.67 -29.21 -26.97
C LEU A 89 -8.94 -30.54 -26.71
N SER A 90 -8.13 -30.64 -25.67
CA SER A 90 -7.57 -31.91 -25.24
C SER A 90 -8.72 -32.91 -24.98
N GLU A 91 -8.47 -34.23 -25.10
CA GLU A 91 -9.53 -35.24 -24.97
C GLU A 91 -10.30 -35.16 -23.63
N THR A 92 -9.67 -34.64 -22.57
CA THR A 92 -10.26 -34.52 -21.23
C THR A 92 -10.55 -33.09 -20.81
N SER A 93 -10.46 -32.11 -21.72
CA SER A 93 -10.73 -30.71 -21.37
C SER A 93 -12.23 -30.39 -21.33
N LEU A 94 -12.61 -29.53 -20.39
CA LEU A 94 -13.94 -28.94 -20.29
C LEU A 94 -13.76 -27.39 -20.32
N ARG A 95 -14.60 -26.73 -21.11
CA ARG A 95 -14.61 -25.25 -21.20
C ARG A 95 -16.06 -24.74 -21.17
N ILE A 96 -16.27 -23.64 -20.50
CA ILE A 96 -17.50 -22.86 -20.52
C ILE A 96 -17.30 -21.66 -21.47
N THR A 97 -18.31 -21.33 -22.28
CA THR A 97 -18.19 -20.29 -23.31
C THR A 97 -18.00 -18.92 -22.76
N GLU A 98 -18.68 -18.61 -21.66
CA GLU A 98 -18.60 -17.33 -20.98
C GLU A 98 -17.58 -17.42 -19.83
N GLU A 99 -16.66 -16.50 -19.78
CA GLU A 99 -15.66 -16.42 -18.70
C GLU A 99 -16.27 -15.79 -17.45
N SER A 100 -15.61 -15.95 -16.31
CA SER A 100 -15.99 -15.24 -15.09
C SER A 100 -15.85 -13.73 -15.26
N GLY A 101 -16.79 -12.95 -14.74
CA GLY A 101 -16.78 -11.50 -14.88
C GLY A 101 -18.11 -10.84 -14.57
N PHE A 102 -18.18 -9.54 -14.88
CA PHE A 102 -19.38 -8.73 -14.74
C PHE A 102 -20.15 -8.68 -16.04
N TYR A 103 -21.49 -8.79 -15.96
CA TYR A 103 -22.38 -8.84 -17.11
C TYR A 103 -23.62 -7.99 -16.90
N ASP A 104 -23.82 -7.00 -17.74
CA ASP A 104 -25.01 -6.11 -17.77
C ASP A 104 -26.11 -6.57 -18.71
N GLU A 105 -25.83 -7.62 -19.52
CA GLU A 105 -26.76 -8.29 -20.42
C GLU A 105 -26.93 -9.78 -20.07
N ASP A 106 -28.03 -10.37 -20.55
CA ASP A 106 -28.29 -11.80 -20.40
C ASP A 106 -27.22 -12.64 -21.13
N ILE A 107 -26.75 -13.70 -20.48
CA ILE A 107 -25.76 -14.63 -21.05
C ILE A 107 -26.23 -16.07 -20.99
N TYR A 108 -25.64 -16.94 -21.84
CA TYR A 108 -25.93 -18.36 -21.89
C TYR A 108 -24.67 -19.19 -21.71
N LEU A 109 -24.54 -19.89 -20.58
CA LEU A 109 -23.39 -20.73 -20.30
C LEU A 109 -23.48 -22.01 -21.10
N THR A 110 -22.61 -22.16 -22.06
CA THR A 110 -22.50 -23.41 -22.86
C THR A 110 -21.24 -24.17 -22.47
N ALA A 111 -21.41 -25.40 -22.01
CA ALA A 111 -20.33 -26.31 -21.67
C ALA A 111 -19.88 -27.14 -22.87
N ILE A 112 -18.58 -27.14 -23.16
CA ILE A 112 -17.98 -27.81 -24.30
C ILE A 112 -16.86 -28.73 -23.81
N THR A 113 -16.88 -30.00 -24.28
CA THR A 113 -15.86 -31.02 -23.95
C THR A 113 -15.05 -31.44 -25.17
N GLY A 114 -13.83 -31.92 -24.97
CA GLY A 114 -12.95 -32.40 -26.02
C GLY A 114 -13.39 -33.75 -26.63
N LYS A 115 -14.11 -34.57 -25.86
CA LYS A 115 -14.74 -35.84 -26.31
C LYS A 115 -16.13 -35.99 -25.68
N GLU A 116 -16.94 -36.94 -26.18
CA GLU A 116 -18.28 -37.22 -25.66
C GLU A 116 -18.24 -37.66 -24.19
N GLY A 117 -19.05 -37.03 -23.36
CA GLY A 117 -19.17 -37.30 -21.92
C GLY A 117 -20.37 -36.60 -21.30
N ASP A 118 -20.77 -37.05 -20.12
CA ASP A 118 -21.79 -36.38 -19.32
C ASP A 118 -21.16 -35.21 -18.54
N ILE A 119 -21.83 -34.07 -18.52
CA ILE A 119 -21.38 -32.90 -17.78
C ILE A 119 -22.29 -32.71 -16.58
N PHE A 120 -21.70 -32.52 -15.40
CA PHE A 120 -22.37 -32.23 -14.15
C PHE A 120 -21.95 -30.89 -13.65
N TYR A 121 -22.84 -30.20 -12.90
CA TYR A 121 -22.55 -28.91 -12.33
C TYR A 121 -23.25 -28.69 -10.98
N THR A 122 -22.73 -27.76 -10.20
CA THR A 122 -23.34 -27.20 -8.99
C THR A 122 -23.43 -25.68 -9.12
N SER A 123 -24.31 -25.05 -8.33
CA SER A 123 -24.48 -23.59 -8.28
C SER A 123 -24.50 -23.06 -6.84
N ASP A 124 -24.03 -23.87 -5.90
CA ASP A 124 -23.98 -23.57 -4.46
C ASP A 124 -22.54 -23.57 -3.91
N GLY A 125 -21.52 -23.56 -4.79
CA GLY A 125 -20.11 -23.60 -4.41
C GLY A 125 -19.58 -25.00 -4.10
N SER A 126 -20.42 -26.02 -3.96
CA SER A 126 -19.99 -27.41 -3.72
C SER A 126 -19.31 -28.03 -4.93
N MET A 127 -18.49 -29.06 -4.71
CA MET A 127 -17.85 -29.82 -5.79
C MET A 127 -18.89 -30.70 -6.53
N PRO A 128 -18.99 -30.61 -7.88
CA PRO A 128 -19.90 -31.46 -8.64
C PRO A 128 -19.46 -32.91 -8.55
N GLY A 129 -20.40 -33.82 -8.23
CA GLY A 129 -20.19 -35.24 -8.25
C GLY A 129 -20.13 -35.79 -9.69
N SER A 130 -19.84 -37.10 -9.85
CA SER A 130 -19.80 -37.82 -11.14
C SER A 130 -21.16 -38.31 -11.57
N GLN A 131 -22.23 -37.99 -10.83
CA GLN A 131 -23.63 -38.34 -11.15
C GLN A 131 -24.57 -37.38 -10.44
N GLU A 132 -25.81 -37.26 -10.90
CA GLU A 132 -26.84 -36.48 -10.23
C GLU A 132 -27.07 -36.97 -8.80
N SER A 133 -26.79 -36.09 -7.83
CA SER A 133 -27.11 -36.36 -6.43
C SER A 133 -26.94 -35.07 -5.61
N GLY A 134 -27.85 -34.83 -4.65
CA GLY A 134 -27.83 -33.62 -3.82
C GLY A 134 -27.90 -32.32 -4.67
N SER A 135 -26.89 -31.47 -4.57
CA SER A 135 -26.75 -30.23 -5.35
C SER A 135 -26.18 -30.42 -6.76
N THR A 136 -25.64 -31.63 -7.06
CA THR A 136 -25.09 -31.95 -8.40
C THR A 136 -26.22 -32.18 -9.43
N MET A 137 -26.24 -31.35 -10.44
CA MET A 137 -27.19 -31.39 -11.57
C MET A 137 -26.49 -31.82 -12.85
N ARG A 138 -27.22 -32.50 -13.72
CA ARG A 138 -26.72 -32.83 -15.06
C ARG A 138 -26.94 -31.66 -16.01
N TYR A 139 -25.92 -31.32 -16.77
CA TYR A 139 -26.01 -30.27 -17.80
C TYR A 139 -26.64 -30.85 -19.07
N GLU A 140 -27.82 -30.34 -19.43
CA GLU A 140 -28.57 -30.82 -20.61
C GLU A 140 -28.68 -29.77 -21.74
N SER A 141 -28.59 -28.48 -21.36
CA SER A 141 -28.73 -27.35 -22.28
C SER A 141 -28.06 -26.09 -21.67
N PRO A 142 -27.76 -25.06 -22.50
CA PRO A 142 -27.16 -23.83 -22.03
C PRO A 142 -27.95 -23.20 -20.83
N ILE A 143 -27.24 -22.82 -19.78
CA ILE A 143 -27.82 -22.21 -18.60
C ILE A 143 -27.98 -20.72 -18.89
N HIS A 144 -29.21 -20.21 -18.77
CA HIS A 144 -29.53 -18.81 -18.98
C HIS A 144 -29.37 -18.01 -17.69
N LEU A 145 -28.46 -17.03 -17.67
CA LEU A 145 -28.30 -16.05 -16.59
C LEU A 145 -28.86 -14.72 -17.08
N MET A 146 -29.70 -14.10 -16.24
CA MET A 146 -30.38 -12.85 -16.57
C MET A 146 -29.76 -11.69 -15.80
N ALA A 147 -29.42 -10.61 -16.50
CA ALA A 147 -29.03 -9.34 -15.89
C ALA A 147 -30.31 -8.56 -15.45
N LYS A 148 -30.59 -8.55 -14.17
CA LYS A 148 -31.73 -7.88 -13.55
C LYS A 148 -31.33 -6.51 -13.03
N GLU A 149 -32.32 -5.70 -12.61
CA GLU A 149 -32.06 -4.45 -11.87
C GLU A 149 -31.36 -4.71 -10.53
N GLU A 150 -31.76 -5.77 -9.84
CA GLU A 150 -31.10 -6.26 -8.62
C GLU A 150 -29.95 -7.19 -9.01
N GLU A 151 -28.76 -6.91 -8.47
CA GLU A 151 -27.55 -7.70 -8.72
C GLU A 151 -27.73 -9.14 -8.21
N THR A 152 -27.14 -10.07 -8.93
CA THR A 152 -27.10 -11.48 -8.56
C THR A 152 -25.69 -12.04 -8.82
N VAL A 153 -25.04 -12.60 -7.81
CA VAL A 153 -23.75 -13.28 -7.97
C VAL A 153 -23.99 -14.78 -8.02
N CYS A 154 -23.54 -15.40 -9.11
CA CYS A 154 -23.73 -16.82 -9.38
C CYS A 154 -22.36 -17.51 -9.49
N VAL A 155 -22.14 -18.53 -8.69
CA VAL A 155 -20.94 -19.38 -8.74
C VAL A 155 -21.34 -20.72 -9.34
N TYR A 156 -20.73 -21.12 -10.45
CA TYR A 156 -20.96 -22.41 -11.09
C TYR A 156 -19.67 -23.20 -11.13
N ARG A 157 -19.77 -24.48 -10.75
CA ARG A 157 -18.67 -25.45 -10.85
C ARG A 157 -19.10 -26.59 -11.77
N PHE A 158 -18.28 -26.89 -12.78
CA PHE A 158 -18.58 -27.89 -13.79
C PHE A 158 -17.53 -29.00 -13.80
N ARG A 159 -17.98 -30.23 -14.05
CA ARG A 159 -17.13 -31.42 -14.27
C ARG A 159 -17.68 -32.25 -15.42
N ALA A 160 -16.83 -32.73 -16.31
CA ALA A 160 -17.18 -33.72 -17.32
C ALA A 160 -16.75 -35.12 -16.87
N VAL A 161 -17.59 -36.12 -17.13
CA VAL A 161 -17.35 -37.55 -16.86
C VAL A 161 -17.44 -38.28 -18.17
N TYR A 162 -16.38 -38.94 -18.58
CA TYR A 162 -16.26 -39.58 -19.87
C TYR A 162 -16.59 -41.08 -19.80
N ALA A 163 -16.98 -41.68 -20.93
CA ALA A 163 -17.41 -43.10 -21.04
C ALA A 163 -16.30 -44.09 -20.60
N ASP A 164 -15.04 -43.69 -20.67
CA ASP A 164 -13.88 -44.50 -20.23
C ASP A 164 -13.58 -44.36 -18.73
N GLY A 165 -14.41 -43.61 -17.99
CA GLY A 165 -14.29 -43.41 -16.55
C GLY A 165 -13.28 -42.31 -16.16
N LEU A 166 -12.72 -41.57 -17.13
CA LEU A 166 -11.93 -40.38 -16.87
C LEU A 166 -12.84 -39.21 -16.54
N GLU A 167 -12.34 -38.26 -15.79
CA GLU A 167 -13.01 -37.00 -15.45
C GLU A 167 -12.15 -35.81 -15.91
N SER A 168 -12.80 -34.70 -16.18
CA SER A 168 -12.10 -33.42 -16.39
C SER A 168 -11.69 -32.83 -15.03
N ASP A 169 -10.78 -31.86 -15.07
CA ASP A 169 -10.65 -30.89 -13.97
C ASP A 169 -11.97 -30.16 -13.78
N VAL A 170 -12.18 -29.63 -12.57
CA VAL A 170 -13.35 -28.79 -12.26
C VAL A 170 -13.13 -27.41 -12.79
N VAL A 171 -14.06 -26.91 -13.58
CA VAL A 171 -14.07 -25.50 -14.02
C VAL A 171 -14.99 -24.72 -13.07
N THR A 172 -14.45 -23.75 -12.37
CA THR A 172 -15.20 -22.86 -11.46
C THR A 172 -15.26 -21.46 -12.06
N ASN A 173 -16.46 -20.90 -12.18
CA ASN A 173 -16.68 -19.55 -12.69
C ASN A 173 -17.67 -18.79 -11.83
N THR A 174 -17.38 -17.50 -11.61
CA THR A 174 -18.28 -16.54 -10.97
C THR A 174 -18.82 -15.55 -12.00
N TYR A 175 -20.13 -15.36 -12.00
CA TYR A 175 -20.84 -14.41 -12.85
C TYR A 175 -21.57 -13.38 -11.97
N ILE A 176 -21.19 -12.14 -12.07
CA ILE A 176 -21.81 -11.01 -11.36
C ILE A 176 -22.73 -10.32 -12.36
N MET A 177 -24.02 -10.49 -12.16
CA MET A 177 -25.07 -10.17 -13.13
C MET A 177 -25.90 -8.98 -12.65
N GLY A 178 -25.97 -7.90 -13.41
CA GLY A 178 -26.82 -6.76 -13.05
C GLY A 178 -26.80 -5.68 -14.12
N LYS A 179 -27.90 -4.93 -14.28
CA LYS A 179 -28.06 -3.90 -15.35
C LYS A 179 -27.04 -2.76 -15.29
N ASN A 180 -26.44 -2.50 -14.14
CA ASN A 180 -25.46 -1.43 -13.94
C ASN A 180 -24.24 -1.97 -13.19
N VAL A 181 -23.92 -3.25 -13.37
CA VAL A 181 -22.85 -3.90 -12.59
C VAL A 181 -21.48 -3.30 -12.85
N GLY A 182 -21.25 -2.73 -14.05
CA GLY A 182 -19.99 -2.07 -14.40
C GLY A 182 -19.69 -0.79 -13.60
N ASP A 183 -20.74 -0.12 -13.08
CA ASP A 183 -20.59 1.09 -12.25
C ASP A 183 -20.89 0.82 -10.76
N ARG A 184 -20.95 -0.47 -10.36
CA ARG A 184 -21.41 -0.88 -9.04
C ARG A 184 -20.30 -0.86 -8.00
N TYR A 185 -19.09 -1.21 -8.39
CA TYR A 185 -17.97 -1.39 -7.47
C TYR A 185 -16.94 -0.27 -7.62
N ASP A 186 -16.53 0.31 -6.50
CA ASP A 186 -15.34 1.16 -6.37
C ASP A 186 -14.15 0.33 -5.87
N THR A 187 -14.36 -0.94 -5.48
CA THR A 187 -13.36 -1.82 -4.88
C THR A 187 -13.20 -3.12 -5.66
N MET A 188 -12.06 -3.80 -5.51
CA MET A 188 -11.90 -5.18 -5.99
C MET A 188 -12.98 -6.09 -5.42
N VAL A 189 -13.34 -7.11 -6.19
CA VAL A 189 -14.28 -8.15 -5.74
C VAL A 189 -13.54 -9.48 -5.60
N ILE A 190 -13.68 -10.12 -4.44
CA ILE A 190 -13.19 -11.47 -4.17
C ILE A 190 -14.38 -12.43 -4.14
N SER A 191 -14.40 -13.43 -5.00
CA SER A 191 -15.36 -14.53 -4.99
C SER A 191 -14.68 -15.81 -4.55
N LEU A 192 -15.24 -16.43 -3.51
CA LEU A 192 -14.76 -17.67 -2.92
C LEU A 192 -15.79 -18.78 -3.13
N ALA A 193 -15.36 -19.93 -3.67
CA ALA A 193 -16.20 -21.10 -3.80
C ALA A 193 -15.64 -22.26 -2.97
N ALA A 194 -16.43 -22.77 -2.04
CA ALA A 194 -16.02 -23.82 -1.11
C ALA A 194 -17.19 -24.74 -0.75
N GLU A 195 -16.88 -25.92 -0.19
CA GLU A 195 -17.88 -26.78 0.41
C GLU A 195 -18.53 -26.09 1.62
N ASP A 196 -19.85 -26.06 1.65
CA ASP A 196 -20.59 -25.41 2.74
C ASP A 196 -20.30 -26.06 4.11
N ASP A 197 -20.08 -27.36 4.14
CA ASP A 197 -19.75 -28.11 5.35
C ASP A 197 -18.35 -27.77 5.91
N ASP A 198 -17.40 -27.40 5.04
CA ASP A 198 -16.05 -26.92 5.43
C ASP A 198 -16.10 -25.55 6.10
N LEU A 199 -17.04 -24.71 5.68
CA LEU A 199 -17.19 -23.36 6.24
C LEU A 199 -18.17 -23.29 7.40
N TYR A 200 -19.37 -23.88 7.22
CA TYR A 200 -20.50 -23.71 8.15
C TYR A 200 -20.96 -25.01 8.82
N GLY A 201 -20.37 -26.15 8.50
CA GLY A 201 -20.73 -27.44 9.07
C GLY A 201 -20.54 -27.49 10.59
N TYR A 202 -21.47 -28.14 11.28
CA TYR A 202 -21.48 -28.25 12.74
C TYR A 202 -20.21 -28.91 13.33
N GLU A 203 -19.69 -29.97 12.70
CA GLU A 203 -18.54 -30.71 13.22
C GLU A 203 -17.22 -29.96 13.02
N ASN A 204 -16.98 -29.38 11.83
CA ASN A 204 -15.68 -28.89 11.41
C ASN A 204 -15.70 -27.53 10.68
N GLY A 205 -16.87 -26.91 10.53
CA GLY A 205 -17.00 -25.63 9.82
C GLY A 205 -16.25 -24.52 10.54
N ILE A 206 -15.39 -23.83 9.81
CA ILE A 206 -14.46 -22.85 10.40
C ILE A 206 -15.10 -21.47 10.69
N PHE A 207 -16.32 -21.21 10.20
CA PHE A 207 -17.04 -19.94 10.41
C PHE A 207 -18.04 -19.99 11.58
N VAL A 208 -18.24 -21.15 12.20
CA VAL A 208 -19.25 -21.34 13.24
C VAL A 208 -18.65 -21.69 14.60
N GLU A 209 -19.44 -21.57 15.65
CA GLU A 209 -19.07 -22.04 16.98
C GLU A 209 -18.95 -23.57 17.03
N GLY A 210 -19.89 -24.23 16.37
CA GLY A 210 -19.95 -25.65 16.11
C GLY A 210 -19.89 -26.54 17.34
N LYS A 211 -19.47 -27.77 17.12
CA LYS A 211 -19.41 -28.82 18.11
C LYS A 211 -18.48 -28.50 19.28
N LEU A 212 -17.33 -27.89 19.03
CA LEU A 212 -16.37 -27.60 20.11
C LEU A 212 -16.94 -26.64 21.16
N ARG A 213 -17.76 -25.67 20.75
CA ARG A 213 -18.45 -24.77 21.68
C ARG A 213 -19.52 -25.51 22.46
N GLU A 214 -20.34 -26.34 21.82
CA GLU A 214 -21.38 -27.12 22.51
C GLU A 214 -20.79 -28.07 23.50
N ASP A 215 -19.75 -28.82 23.15
CA ASP A 215 -19.05 -29.75 24.05
C ASP A 215 -18.48 -29.00 25.28
N TRP A 216 -17.83 -27.85 25.06
CA TRP A 216 -17.27 -27.05 26.15
C TRP A 216 -18.35 -26.54 27.11
N VAL A 217 -19.47 -25.99 26.59
CA VAL A 217 -20.60 -25.52 27.43
C VAL A 217 -21.21 -26.68 28.24
N ALA A 218 -21.32 -27.88 27.66
CA ALA A 218 -21.84 -29.06 28.33
C ALA A 218 -20.91 -29.53 29.47
N GLU A 219 -19.59 -29.38 29.30
CA GLU A 219 -18.58 -29.75 30.30
C GLU A 219 -18.42 -28.71 31.41
N HIS A 220 -18.77 -27.42 31.15
CA HIS A 220 -18.60 -26.27 32.04
C HIS A 220 -19.92 -25.55 32.35
N PRO A 221 -20.92 -26.24 32.96
CA PRO A 221 -22.26 -25.69 33.16
C PRO A 221 -22.23 -24.46 34.09
N GLY A 222 -22.63 -23.31 33.58
CA GLY A 222 -22.72 -22.05 34.34
C GLY A 222 -21.44 -21.19 34.34
N GLU A 223 -20.40 -21.62 33.69
CA GLU A 223 -19.24 -20.76 33.41
C GLU A 223 -19.57 -19.75 32.30
N GLU A 224 -18.93 -18.60 32.36
CA GLU A 224 -19.10 -17.55 31.34
C GLU A 224 -18.41 -17.95 30.04
N VAL A 225 -19.11 -17.78 28.94
CA VAL A 225 -18.54 -18.02 27.58
C VAL A 225 -17.78 -16.77 27.16
N THR A 226 -16.46 -16.84 27.25
CA THR A 226 -15.53 -15.79 26.78
C THR A 226 -15.07 -16.06 25.35
N PHE A 227 -14.42 -15.09 24.72
CA PHE A 227 -13.98 -15.19 23.31
C PHE A 227 -12.92 -16.28 23.08
N ASP A 228 -12.17 -16.67 24.11
CA ASP A 228 -11.06 -17.63 24.07
C ASP A 228 -11.46 -19.07 24.37
N VAL A 229 -12.72 -19.32 24.79
CA VAL A 229 -13.17 -20.71 25.02
C VAL A 229 -13.31 -21.46 23.67
N PRO A 230 -13.17 -22.82 23.70
CA PRO A 230 -13.22 -23.61 22.48
C PRO A 230 -14.44 -23.36 21.61
N ALA A 231 -14.19 -23.18 20.32
CA ALA A 231 -15.16 -23.10 19.23
C ALA A 231 -14.46 -23.56 17.93
N ASN A 232 -15.22 -24.00 16.94
CA ASN A 232 -14.62 -24.41 15.66
C ASN A 232 -13.78 -23.29 15.03
N TYR A 233 -14.27 -22.04 15.04
CA TYR A 233 -13.52 -20.88 14.53
C TYR A 233 -12.27 -20.54 15.37
N ASN A 234 -12.12 -21.07 16.59
CA ASN A 234 -10.96 -20.83 17.46
C ASN A 234 -9.81 -21.81 17.19
N VAL A 235 -10.04 -22.87 16.42
CA VAL A 235 -8.95 -23.78 16.02
C VAL A 235 -7.94 -23.01 15.18
N ARG A 236 -6.65 -23.19 15.53
CA ARG A 236 -5.52 -22.50 14.92
C ARG A 236 -4.62 -23.53 14.24
N GLY A 237 -3.74 -23.04 13.37
CA GLY A 237 -2.78 -23.92 12.71
C GLY A 237 -3.32 -24.51 11.40
N ARG A 238 -2.52 -25.41 10.85
CA ARG A 238 -2.76 -25.99 9.53
C ARG A 238 -4.04 -26.84 9.46
N GLU A 239 -4.43 -27.48 10.52
CA GLU A 239 -5.62 -28.32 10.63
C GLU A 239 -6.94 -27.56 10.46
N SER A 240 -6.93 -26.25 10.67
CA SER A 240 -8.11 -25.39 10.44
C SER A 240 -8.20 -24.82 9.03
N GLU A 241 -7.26 -25.15 8.13
CA GLU A 241 -7.28 -24.68 6.75
C GLU A 241 -8.24 -25.52 5.90
N ARG A 242 -9.06 -24.88 5.07
CA ARG A 242 -10.04 -25.51 4.17
C ARG A 242 -9.75 -25.13 2.73
N ASN A 243 -10.12 -26.04 1.80
CA ASN A 243 -9.98 -25.80 0.37
C ASN A 243 -10.97 -24.72 -0.10
N VAL A 244 -10.53 -23.86 -0.99
CA VAL A 244 -11.35 -22.82 -1.59
C VAL A 244 -10.85 -22.53 -3.00
N HIS A 245 -11.77 -22.34 -3.94
CA HIS A 245 -11.44 -21.71 -5.21
C HIS A 245 -11.55 -20.20 -5.06
N ILE A 246 -10.57 -19.45 -5.55
CA ILE A 246 -10.42 -18.02 -5.37
C ILE A 246 -10.43 -17.35 -6.72
N GLU A 247 -11.38 -16.46 -6.95
CA GLU A 247 -11.38 -15.53 -8.07
C GLU A 247 -11.34 -14.10 -7.53
N VAL A 248 -10.52 -13.26 -8.16
CA VAL A 248 -10.43 -11.84 -7.83
C VAL A 248 -10.64 -11.03 -9.09
N PHE A 249 -11.48 -10.00 -8.97
CA PHE A 249 -11.82 -9.09 -10.05
C PHE A 249 -11.46 -7.66 -9.66
N GLU A 250 -10.97 -6.89 -10.63
CA GLU A 250 -10.91 -5.44 -10.50
C GLU A 250 -12.31 -4.85 -10.53
N GLU A 251 -12.44 -3.58 -10.17
CA GLU A 251 -13.71 -2.84 -10.15
C GLU A 251 -14.40 -2.81 -11.53
N ASP A 252 -13.65 -2.95 -12.63
CA ASP A 252 -14.17 -3.03 -13.99
C ASP A 252 -14.66 -4.43 -14.40
N GLY A 253 -14.64 -5.41 -13.49
CA GLY A 253 -15.06 -6.79 -13.70
C GLY A 253 -14.01 -7.69 -14.35
N ARG A 254 -12.81 -7.18 -14.60
CA ARG A 254 -11.70 -7.95 -15.18
C ARG A 254 -11.13 -8.89 -14.13
N ARG A 255 -11.22 -10.20 -14.39
CA ARG A 255 -10.65 -11.22 -13.51
C ARG A 255 -9.12 -11.21 -13.56
N VAL A 256 -8.49 -11.07 -12.39
CA VAL A 256 -7.02 -10.99 -12.22
C VAL A 256 -6.43 -12.22 -11.53
N ILE A 257 -7.22 -12.94 -10.75
CA ILE A 257 -6.86 -14.21 -10.12
C ILE A 257 -7.96 -15.24 -10.36
N ALA A 258 -7.56 -16.47 -10.67
CA ALA A 258 -8.40 -17.67 -10.66
C ALA A 258 -7.53 -18.86 -10.30
N GLN A 259 -7.62 -19.37 -9.08
CA GLN A 259 -6.82 -20.50 -8.61
C GLN A 259 -7.43 -21.17 -7.39
N ASP A 260 -7.04 -22.41 -7.14
CA ASP A 260 -7.36 -23.10 -5.90
C ASP A 260 -6.37 -22.68 -4.79
N GLY A 261 -6.87 -22.62 -3.56
CA GLY A 261 -6.12 -22.20 -2.40
C GLY A 261 -6.69 -22.70 -1.09
N GLY A 262 -6.12 -22.22 -0.02
CA GLY A 262 -6.60 -22.47 1.35
C GLY A 262 -7.23 -21.24 1.98
N ILE A 263 -8.26 -21.45 2.80
CA ILE A 263 -8.84 -20.40 3.66
C ILE A 263 -8.74 -20.80 5.13
N ARG A 264 -8.39 -19.85 6.00
CA ARG A 264 -8.29 -20.06 7.44
C ARG A 264 -8.70 -18.81 8.22
N ILE A 265 -9.50 -18.96 9.28
CA ILE A 265 -9.89 -17.84 10.14
C ILE A 265 -8.67 -17.18 10.77
N SER A 266 -8.65 -15.86 10.76
CA SER A 266 -7.59 -14.98 11.28
C SER A 266 -8.11 -14.13 12.45
N GLY A 267 -7.20 -13.50 13.18
CA GLY A 267 -7.52 -12.65 14.33
C GLY A 267 -7.47 -13.40 15.67
N ASN A 268 -7.74 -12.67 16.74
CA ASN A 268 -7.85 -13.19 18.11
C ASN A 268 -9.27 -12.93 18.65
N PHE A 269 -9.54 -11.77 19.23
CA PHE A 269 -10.86 -11.37 19.72
C PHE A 269 -11.91 -11.37 18.59
N THR A 270 -11.58 -10.90 17.40
CA THR A 270 -12.47 -10.79 16.25
C THR A 270 -12.91 -12.12 15.63
N ARG A 271 -12.36 -13.28 16.07
CA ARG A 271 -12.81 -14.61 15.61
C ARG A 271 -14.26 -14.89 15.95
N GLN A 272 -14.78 -14.34 17.05
CA GLN A 272 -16.18 -14.48 17.45
C GLN A 272 -17.15 -13.55 16.67
N SER A 273 -16.63 -12.55 15.93
CA SER A 273 -17.45 -11.63 15.13
C SER A 273 -18.24 -12.40 14.08
N GLU A 274 -19.45 -11.93 13.71
CA GLU A 274 -20.22 -12.52 12.60
C GLU A 274 -19.44 -12.40 11.30
N GLN A 275 -18.99 -11.20 10.94
CA GLN A 275 -18.07 -10.96 9.85
C GLN A 275 -16.65 -11.33 10.32
N LYS A 276 -16.15 -12.47 9.87
CA LYS A 276 -14.86 -13.02 10.32
C LYS A 276 -13.71 -12.59 9.43
N SER A 277 -12.60 -12.20 10.04
CA SER A 277 -11.34 -12.07 9.30
C SER A 277 -10.78 -13.45 8.96
N PHE A 278 -10.17 -13.56 7.78
CA PHE A 278 -9.52 -14.81 7.32
C PHE A 278 -8.26 -14.53 6.52
N LYS A 279 -7.45 -15.57 6.31
CA LYS A 279 -6.31 -15.55 5.39
C LYS A 279 -6.56 -16.50 4.23
N LEU A 280 -6.16 -16.09 3.04
CA LEU A 280 -6.08 -16.91 1.85
C LEU A 280 -4.64 -17.33 1.62
N TYR A 281 -4.42 -18.57 1.20
CA TYR A 281 -3.10 -19.17 1.01
C TYR A 281 -2.97 -19.76 -0.39
N ALA A 282 -1.93 -19.36 -1.12
CA ALA A 282 -1.52 -20.01 -2.37
C ALA A 282 -0.43 -21.04 -2.08
N ARG A 283 -0.72 -22.33 -2.30
CA ARG A 283 0.20 -23.42 -1.98
C ARG A 283 0.19 -24.50 -3.07
N LYS A 284 1.32 -25.15 -3.28
CA LYS A 284 1.50 -26.24 -4.24
C LYS A 284 0.52 -27.42 -4.07
N GLU A 285 0.03 -27.64 -2.86
CA GLU A 285 -0.92 -28.75 -2.60
C GLU A 285 -2.33 -28.46 -3.08
N TYR A 286 -2.69 -27.18 -3.28
CA TYR A 286 -3.96 -26.76 -3.86
C TYR A 286 -3.86 -26.59 -5.37
N ASP A 287 -2.78 -25.94 -5.81
CA ASP A 287 -2.45 -25.74 -7.22
C ASP A 287 -0.93 -25.87 -7.41
N GLU A 288 -0.49 -26.88 -8.19
CA GLU A 288 0.96 -27.12 -8.42
C GLU A 288 1.60 -26.02 -9.26
N VAL A 289 0.83 -25.34 -10.10
CA VAL A 289 1.29 -24.31 -11.03
C VAL A 289 1.14 -22.91 -10.41
N GLN A 290 -0.04 -22.64 -9.86
CA GLN A 290 -0.38 -21.34 -9.29
C GLN A 290 -0.23 -21.35 -7.75
N ASN A 291 1.00 -21.49 -7.29
CA ASN A 291 1.32 -21.58 -5.86
C ASN A 291 1.69 -20.22 -5.23
N ARG A 292 1.38 -19.13 -5.92
CA ARG A 292 1.46 -17.73 -5.49
C ARG A 292 0.27 -16.97 -6.08
N PHE A 293 -0.18 -15.96 -5.37
CA PHE A 293 -1.03 -14.92 -5.95
C PHE A 293 -0.14 -13.99 -6.75
N ARG A 294 -0.25 -14.00 -8.08
CA ARG A 294 0.60 -13.19 -8.97
C ARG A 294 -0.20 -12.04 -9.57
N TYR A 295 -0.23 -10.96 -8.84
CA TYR A 295 -0.86 -9.70 -9.24
C TYR A 295 -0.35 -8.55 -8.37
N PRO A 296 -0.12 -7.33 -8.90
CA PRO A 296 0.31 -6.17 -8.11
C PRO A 296 -0.86 -5.57 -7.30
N PHE A 297 -1.31 -6.28 -6.27
CA PHE A 297 -2.45 -5.86 -5.45
C PHE A 297 -2.28 -4.50 -4.79
N PHE A 298 -1.05 -4.14 -4.46
CA PHE A 298 -0.72 -2.95 -3.68
C PHE A 298 0.28 -2.08 -4.43
N ALA A 299 -0.17 -0.90 -4.87
CA ALA A 299 0.67 0.02 -5.66
C ALA A 299 1.82 0.65 -4.86
N ASP A 300 1.69 0.69 -3.53
CA ASP A 300 2.66 1.24 -2.58
C ASP A 300 3.71 0.22 -2.11
N MET A 301 3.50 -1.09 -2.34
CA MET A 301 4.49 -2.11 -2.01
C MET A 301 5.55 -2.25 -3.10
N ARG A 302 6.78 -1.89 -2.75
CA ARG A 302 7.90 -1.90 -3.69
C ARG A 302 9.11 -2.66 -3.14
N SER A 303 9.83 -3.31 -4.06
CA SER A 303 11.16 -3.85 -3.77
C SER A 303 12.10 -2.71 -3.36
N SER A 304 12.91 -2.94 -2.34
CA SER A 304 13.89 -1.96 -1.86
C SER A 304 15.04 -1.75 -2.86
N GLU A 305 15.38 -2.77 -3.64
CA GLU A 305 16.47 -2.70 -4.62
C GLU A 305 16.02 -2.09 -5.96
N SER A 306 14.96 -2.66 -6.56
CA SER A 306 14.53 -2.31 -7.92
C SER A 306 13.47 -1.22 -7.96
N GLN A 307 12.86 -0.86 -6.81
CA GLN A 307 11.69 0.00 -6.71
C GLN A 307 10.47 -0.46 -7.56
N SER A 308 10.52 -1.70 -8.09
CA SER A 308 9.38 -2.30 -8.79
C SER A 308 8.26 -2.64 -7.80
N ILE A 309 7.01 -2.58 -8.26
CA ILE A 309 5.87 -3.03 -7.46
C ILE A 309 6.00 -4.54 -7.23
N MET A 310 5.71 -4.96 -5.99
CA MET A 310 5.69 -6.38 -5.65
C MET A 310 4.47 -7.07 -6.27
N GLU A 311 4.69 -8.19 -6.95
CA GLU A 311 3.66 -8.88 -7.74
C GLU A 311 3.37 -10.29 -7.24
N GLN A 312 4.09 -10.80 -6.24
CA GLN A 312 3.93 -12.17 -5.75
C GLN A 312 3.65 -12.22 -4.26
N TYR A 313 2.64 -13.01 -3.88
CA TYR A 313 2.19 -13.14 -2.49
C TYR A 313 1.90 -14.61 -2.18
N LYS A 314 2.39 -15.08 -1.04
CA LYS A 314 2.11 -16.44 -0.53
C LYS A 314 0.77 -16.50 0.21
N SER A 315 0.42 -15.41 0.84
CA SER A 315 -0.85 -15.26 1.54
C SER A 315 -1.37 -13.83 1.50
N LEU A 316 -2.69 -13.69 1.60
CA LEU A 316 -3.40 -12.41 1.71
C LEU A 316 -4.30 -12.47 2.95
N LYS A 317 -4.30 -11.43 3.77
CA LYS A 317 -5.17 -11.34 4.95
C LYS A 317 -6.38 -10.47 4.61
N ILE A 318 -7.57 -11.04 4.74
CA ILE A 318 -8.84 -10.35 4.52
C ILE A 318 -9.44 -10.03 5.88
N ARG A 319 -9.46 -8.74 6.24
CA ARG A 319 -9.75 -8.27 7.59
C ARG A 319 -11.06 -7.50 7.66
N ASN A 320 -11.77 -7.64 8.77
CA ASN A 320 -13.03 -6.97 9.08
C ASN A 320 -12.86 -5.63 9.84
N THR A 321 -11.71 -4.95 9.73
CA THR A 321 -11.32 -3.72 10.46
C THR A 321 -11.23 -3.79 11.99
N GLY A 322 -11.38 -4.97 12.57
CA GLY A 322 -11.13 -5.19 14.01
C GLY A 322 -11.97 -4.30 14.93
N ASN A 323 -11.34 -3.47 15.74
CA ASN A 323 -12.01 -2.60 16.70
C ASN A 323 -12.70 -1.38 16.04
N ASP A 324 -12.23 -0.92 14.88
CA ASP A 324 -12.83 0.21 14.14
C ASP A 324 -14.10 -0.17 13.35
N ARG A 325 -14.50 -1.45 13.37
CA ARG A 325 -15.64 -2.00 12.61
C ARG A 325 -16.98 -1.31 12.86
N SER A 326 -17.20 -0.82 14.07
CA SER A 326 -18.44 -0.10 14.43
C SER A 326 -18.26 1.41 14.51
N GLU A 327 -17.08 1.92 14.14
CA GLU A 327 -16.75 3.34 14.24
C GLU A 327 -16.66 3.99 12.85
N GLY A 328 -15.61 3.74 12.11
CA GLY A 328 -15.41 4.40 10.82
C GLY A 328 -14.85 3.54 9.70
N PHE A 329 -14.37 2.34 9.98
CA PHE A 329 -13.72 1.41 9.03
C PHE A 329 -12.47 1.94 8.33
N ILE A 330 -11.76 2.91 8.89
CA ILE A 330 -10.71 3.66 8.19
C ILE A 330 -9.39 3.75 8.93
N ARG A 331 -9.37 3.61 10.27
CA ARG A 331 -8.17 3.94 11.08
C ARG A 331 -6.97 3.05 10.78
N ASP A 332 -7.17 1.75 10.67
CA ASP A 332 -6.09 0.80 10.38
C ASP A 332 -5.47 1.09 9.00
N GLU A 333 -6.29 1.22 7.97
CA GLU A 333 -5.83 1.56 6.62
C GLU A 333 -5.20 2.95 6.55
N LEU A 334 -5.84 3.97 7.17
CA LEU A 334 -5.31 5.34 7.19
C LEU A 334 -3.94 5.37 7.85
N GLY A 335 -3.80 4.71 9.02
CA GLY A 335 -2.52 4.61 9.73
C GLY A 335 -1.43 4.00 8.86
N MET A 336 -1.74 2.90 8.15
CA MET A 336 -0.81 2.24 7.23
C MET A 336 -0.45 3.11 6.03
N ARG A 337 -1.44 3.73 5.35
CA ARG A 337 -1.21 4.61 4.19
C ARG A 337 -0.37 5.84 4.55
N LEU A 338 -0.55 6.41 5.74
CA LEU A 338 0.26 7.52 6.22
C LEU A 338 1.67 7.05 6.60
N ALA A 339 1.79 5.93 7.31
CA ALA A 339 3.09 5.37 7.68
C ALA A 339 3.93 4.98 6.44
N ALA A 340 3.31 4.49 5.37
CA ALA A 340 3.98 4.17 4.11
C ALA A 340 4.61 5.40 3.41
N GLN A 341 4.19 6.61 3.77
CA GLN A 341 4.79 7.88 3.29
C GLN A 341 6.01 8.31 4.12
N THR A 342 6.36 7.58 5.16
CA THR A 342 7.51 7.86 6.04
C THR A 342 8.75 7.06 5.61
N SER A 343 9.87 7.30 6.29
CA SER A 343 11.08 6.48 6.12
C SER A 343 11.02 5.13 6.86
N PHE A 344 9.95 4.82 7.60
CA PHE A 344 9.80 3.53 8.26
C PHE A 344 9.58 2.41 7.24
N PRO A 345 10.42 1.36 7.21
CA PRO A 345 10.49 0.49 6.04
C PRO A 345 9.36 -0.54 5.96
N ASP A 346 8.87 -1.05 7.09
CA ASP A 346 8.04 -2.26 7.12
C ASP A 346 6.61 -1.95 7.59
N VAL A 347 5.80 -1.46 6.65
CA VAL A 347 4.39 -1.13 6.80
C VAL A 347 3.56 -2.08 5.95
N GLN A 348 2.41 -2.55 6.48
CA GLN A 348 1.46 -3.31 5.67
C GLN A 348 0.76 -2.40 4.66
N SER A 349 0.62 -2.89 3.43
CA SER A 349 -0.27 -2.28 2.47
C SER A 349 -1.68 -2.81 2.63
N VAL A 350 -2.66 -1.95 2.43
CA VAL A 350 -4.08 -2.23 2.67
C VAL A 350 -4.92 -1.73 1.51
N ARG A 351 -5.87 -2.56 1.06
CA ARG A 351 -6.83 -2.21 0.02
C ARG A 351 -8.24 -2.70 0.40
N PRO A 352 -9.29 -1.87 0.26
CA PRO A 352 -10.67 -2.33 0.47
C PRO A 352 -11.08 -3.32 -0.62
N VAL A 353 -11.91 -4.31 -0.25
CA VAL A 353 -12.40 -5.37 -1.15
C VAL A 353 -13.80 -5.80 -0.76
N SER A 354 -14.65 -6.05 -1.75
CA SER A 354 -15.96 -6.69 -1.58
C SER A 354 -15.82 -8.21 -1.64
N VAL A 355 -16.42 -8.93 -0.70
CA VAL A 355 -16.25 -10.39 -0.58
C VAL A 355 -17.56 -11.13 -0.78
N TYR A 356 -17.52 -12.17 -1.61
CA TYR A 356 -18.58 -13.14 -1.80
C TYR A 356 -18.10 -14.55 -1.43
N ILE A 357 -18.94 -15.31 -0.75
CA ILE A 357 -18.74 -16.75 -0.51
C ILE A 357 -19.92 -17.50 -1.09
N ASN A 358 -19.66 -18.42 -1.99
CA ASN A 358 -20.67 -19.18 -2.72
C ASN A 358 -21.79 -18.30 -3.32
N GLY A 359 -21.41 -17.13 -3.86
CA GLY A 359 -22.34 -16.14 -4.42
C GLY A 359 -23.08 -15.27 -3.39
N THR A 360 -22.85 -15.48 -2.09
CA THR A 360 -23.47 -14.68 -1.03
C THR A 360 -22.52 -13.57 -0.58
N TYR A 361 -23.01 -12.31 -0.59
CA TYR A 361 -22.25 -11.16 -0.12
C TYR A 361 -21.91 -11.28 1.38
N GLN A 362 -20.65 -11.05 1.71
CA GLN A 362 -20.14 -11.10 3.09
C GLN A 362 -19.83 -9.70 3.65
N GLY A 363 -19.88 -8.68 2.80
CA GLY A 363 -19.63 -7.30 3.17
C GLY A 363 -18.32 -6.74 2.61
N LEU A 364 -18.02 -5.51 2.98
CA LEU A 364 -16.77 -4.83 2.72
C LEU A 364 -15.70 -5.31 3.70
N TYR A 365 -14.54 -5.64 3.18
CA TYR A 365 -13.36 -6.08 3.91
C TYR A 365 -12.14 -5.28 3.50
N TRP A 366 -11.02 -5.49 4.19
CA TRP A 366 -9.72 -4.91 3.88
C TRP A 366 -8.72 -6.03 3.61
N MET A 367 -8.20 -6.05 2.40
CA MET A 367 -7.11 -6.94 2.02
C MET A 367 -5.79 -6.33 2.48
N HIS A 368 -5.04 -7.08 3.29
CA HIS A 368 -3.73 -6.70 3.80
C HIS A 368 -2.64 -7.58 3.21
N SER A 369 -1.49 -7.00 2.95
CA SER A 369 -0.25 -7.75 2.80
C SER A 369 0.10 -8.48 4.11
N THR A 370 0.94 -9.50 4.02
CA THR A 370 1.36 -10.29 5.19
C THR A 370 2.88 -10.33 5.25
N TYR A 371 3.42 -10.26 6.47
CA TYR A 371 4.85 -10.42 6.72
C TYR A 371 5.20 -11.91 6.75
N ASP A 372 5.35 -12.52 5.59
CA ASP A 372 5.81 -13.89 5.40
C ASP A 372 7.10 -13.93 4.59
N GLU A 373 7.66 -15.09 4.35
CA GLU A 373 8.91 -15.29 3.63
C GLU A 373 8.93 -14.61 2.26
N GLU A 374 7.81 -14.71 1.51
CA GLU A 374 7.66 -14.11 0.19
C GLU A 374 7.73 -12.58 0.25
N TYR A 375 7.17 -11.97 1.31
CA TYR A 375 7.28 -10.51 1.52
C TYR A 375 8.74 -10.07 1.62
N PHE A 376 9.54 -10.79 2.39
CA PHE A 376 10.95 -10.43 2.58
C PHE A 376 11.78 -10.70 1.32
N GLU A 377 11.51 -11.80 0.60
CA GLU A 377 12.16 -12.12 -0.68
C GLU A 377 11.85 -11.07 -1.75
N GLU A 378 10.58 -10.72 -1.95
CA GLU A 378 10.15 -9.72 -2.93
C GLU A 378 10.67 -8.31 -2.57
N LYS A 379 10.73 -7.98 -1.28
CA LYS A 379 11.13 -6.64 -0.83
C LYS A 379 12.64 -6.45 -0.75
N TYR A 380 13.36 -7.41 -0.23
CA TYR A 380 14.79 -7.29 0.11
C TYR A 380 15.71 -8.21 -0.70
N GLY A 381 15.14 -9.00 -1.63
CA GLY A 381 15.88 -9.96 -2.44
C GLY A 381 16.06 -11.33 -1.78
N ASP A 382 16.58 -12.29 -2.56
CA ASP A 382 16.76 -13.68 -2.14
C ASP A 382 17.73 -13.82 -0.97
N PHE A 383 17.45 -14.76 -0.06
CA PHE A 383 18.32 -15.10 1.07
C PHE A 383 18.37 -16.61 1.31
N GLU A 384 19.46 -17.11 1.95
CA GLU A 384 19.66 -18.54 2.22
C GLU A 384 19.17 -18.97 3.62
N GLY A 385 19.13 -18.03 4.57
CA GLY A 385 18.71 -18.27 5.95
C GLY A 385 17.20 -18.25 6.14
N GLU A 386 16.75 -17.79 7.29
CA GLU A 386 15.33 -17.73 7.64
C GLU A 386 14.99 -16.33 8.19
N MET A 387 13.96 -15.68 7.63
CA MET A 387 13.35 -14.50 8.23
C MET A 387 12.33 -14.96 9.29
N THR A 388 12.65 -14.72 10.54
CA THR A 388 11.81 -15.10 11.68
C THR A 388 10.94 -13.92 12.10
N VAL A 389 9.63 -14.15 12.29
CA VAL A 389 8.69 -13.13 12.77
C VAL A 389 8.16 -13.55 14.14
N ILE A 390 8.34 -12.68 15.12
CA ILE A 390 7.87 -12.88 16.50
C ILE A 390 6.89 -11.76 16.87
N GLY A 391 5.98 -12.01 17.81
CA GLY A 391 5.01 -10.98 18.18
C GLY A 391 4.29 -11.29 19.50
N SER A 392 3.63 -10.35 20.03
CA SER A 392 2.63 -10.30 21.11
C SER A 392 2.69 -8.95 21.84
N SER A 393 3.58 -8.79 22.82
CA SER A 393 3.81 -7.54 23.54
C SER A 393 5.32 -7.28 23.64
N GLU A 394 5.71 -6.04 23.89
CA GLU A 394 7.12 -5.67 23.98
C GLU A 394 7.89 -6.46 25.03
N THR A 395 7.27 -6.70 26.16
CA THR A 395 7.88 -7.41 27.31
C THR A 395 7.77 -8.94 27.25
N ASN A 396 7.04 -9.47 26.26
CA ASN A 396 6.80 -10.90 26.15
C ASN A 396 6.46 -11.29 24.71
N MET A 397 7.48 -11.29 23.85
CA MET A 397 7.36 -11.82 22.49
C MET A 397 7.18 -13.33 22.50
N ASN A 398 6.40 -13.84 21.56
CA ASN A 398 6.22 -15.27 21.36
C ASN A 398 6.08 -15.64 19.88
N ALA A 399 6.16 -16.94 19.60
CA ALA A 399 5.93 -17.54 18.29
C ALA A 399 5.29 -18.93 18.48
N GLU A 400 4.20 -19.03 19.23
CA GLU A 400 3.62 -20.31 19.68
C GLU A 400 3.35 -21.28 18.52
N LEU A 401 2.87 -20.76 17.39
CA LEU A 401 2.58 -21.52 16.17
C LEU A 401 3.69 -21.41 15.10
N GLY A 402 4.81 -20.79 15.48
CA GLY A 402 5.93 -20.53 14.58
C GLY A 402 6.90 -21.71 14.44
N SER A 403 7.93 -21.50 13.62
CA SER A 403 9.06 -22.42 13.47
C SER A 403 9.87 -22.54 14.76
N GLU A 404 10.75 -23.52 14.83
CA GLU A 404 11.69 -23.66 15.96
C GLU A 404 12.71 -22.49 16.00
N ALA A 405 12.99 -21.85 14.86
CA ALA A 405 13.83 -20.67 14.82
C ALA A 405 13.09 -19.45 15.40
N GLU A 406 11.83 -19.24 15.01
CA GLU A 406 10.99 -18.16 15.56
C GLU A 406 10.81 -18.29 17.07
N LYS A 407 10.58 -19.50 17.59
CA LYS A 407 10.48 -19.73 19.04
C LYS A 407 11.76 -19.38 19.78
N ARG A 408 12.93 -19.79 19.24
CA ARG A 408 14.23 -19.41 19.81
C ARG A 408 14.46 -17.91 19.75
N CYS A 409 14.12 -17.26 18.64
CA CYS A 409 14.23 -15.81 18.51
C CYS A 409 13.35 -15.08 19.54
N ALA A 410 12.13 -15.56 19.79
CA ALA A 410 11.26 -14.99 20.83
C ALA A 410 11.86 -15.15 22.25
N GLU A 411 12.43 -16.32 22.59
CA GLU A 411 13.11 -16.54 23.86
C GLU A 411 14.34 -15.63 24.00
N GLU A 412 15.19 -15.55 22.97
CA GLU A 412 16.38 -14.69 22.94
C GLU A 412 16.00 -13.21 23.07
N TYR A 413 14.97 -12.75 22.35
CA TYR A 413 14.47 -11.38 22.48
C TYR A 413 14.05 -11.07 23.91
N ASN A 414 13.27 -11.94 24.54
CA ASN A 414 12.80 -11.72 25.91
C ASN A 414 13.95 -11.67 26.93
N GLU A 415 14.98 -12.49 26.75
CA GLU A 415 16.19 -12.45 27.60
C GLU A 415 16.98 -11.14 27.41
N LEU A 416 17.18 -10.72 26.16
CA LEU A 416 17.83 -9.44 25.83
C LEU A 416 17.04 -8.26 26.37
N TYR A 417 15.73 -8.24 26.14
CA TYR A 417 14.85 -7.18 26.60
C TYR A 417 14.89 -7.04 28.14
N ALA A 418 14.75 -8.17 28.87
CA ALA A 418 14.83 -8.18 30.34
C ALA A 418 16.20 -7.73 30.87
N LYS A 419 17.29 -8.04 30.15
CA LYS A 419 18.65 -7.60 30.50
C LYS A 419 18.78 -6.08 30.33
N TYR A 420 18.54 -5.56 29.11
CA TYR A 420 18.88 -4.18 28.79
C TYR A 420 17.91 -3.15 29.34
N SER A 421 16.63 -3.49 29.54
CA SER A 421 15.67 -2.60 30.18
C SER A 421 15.98 -2.27 31.66
N THR A 422 16.95 -2.96 32.26
CA THR A 422 17.41 -2.69 33.65
C THR A 422 18.83 -2.14 33.73
N MET A 423 19.51 -2.01 32.58
CA MET A 423 20.88 -1.47 32.51
C MET A 423 20.89 0.05 32.33
N ASP A 424 22.00 0.67 32.71
CA ASP A 424 22.23 2.08 32.43
C ASP A 424 22.61 2.29 30.95
N LEU A 425 21.63 2.60 30.10
CA LEU A 425 21.82 2.82 28.68
C LEU A 425 22.47 4.17 28.35
N THR A 426 22.72 5.06 29.33
CA THR A 426 23.55 6.25 29.12
C THR A 426 25.02 5.92 28.90
N ASN A 427 25.42 4.70 29.22
CA ASN A 427 26.75 4.16 28.91
C ASN A 427 26.85 3.77 27.42
N ASP A 428 27.78 4.41 26.70
CA ASP A 428 27.96 4.21 25.24
C ASP A 428 28.31 2.77 24.85
N GLU A 429 29.05 2.04 25.69
CA GLU A 429 29.41 0.65 25.41
C GLU A 429 28.19 -0.27 25.50
N ILE A 430 27.36 -0.08 26.53
CA ILE A 430 26.14 -0.86 26.74
C ILE A 430 25.11 -0.54 25.63
N CYS A 431 24.94 0.73 25.29
CA CYS A 431 24.02 1.13 24.21
C CYS A 431 24.49 0.60 22.85
N ARG A 432 25.78 0.61 22.56
CA ARG A 432 26.33 0.02 21.33
C ARG A 432 26.17 -1.49 21.31
N GLU A 433 26.34 -2.16 22.46
CA GLU A 433 26.09 -3.60 22.56
C GLU A 433 24.62 -3.91 22.27
N LEU A 434 23.66 -3.15 22.84
CA LEU A 434 22.26 -3.28 22.56
C LEU A 434 21.92 -3.06 21.07
N ASN A 435 22.50 -2.03 20.43
CA ASN A 435 22.33 -1.76 19.00
C ASN A 435 22.84 -2.88 18.08
N GLY A 436 23.73 -3.74 18.60
CA GLY A 436 24.16 -4.96 17.91
C GLY A 436 23.10 -6.08 17.92
N TYR A 437 22.05 -5.97 18.74
CA TYR A 437 20.95 -6.94 18.81
C TYR A 437 19.62 -6.38 18.30
N ILE A 438 19.31 -5.12 18.60
CA ILE A 438 18.10 -4.40 18.18
C ILE A 438 18.53 -3.20 17.36
N ASP A 439 17.96 -3.00 16.19
CA ASP A 439 18.15 -1.81 15.39
C ASP A 439 17.45 -0.63 16.08
N LEU A 440 18.23 0.20 16.80
CA LEU A 440 17.67 1.26 17.63
C LEU A 440 17.05 2.41 16.82
N GLU A 441 17.51 2.63 15.59
CA GLU A 441 16.88 3.62 14.71
C GLU A 441 15.48 3.15 14.30
N ASN A 442 15.35 1.92 13.81
CA ASN A 442 14.07 1.29 13.48
C ASN A 442 13.13 1.23 14.71
N TYR A 443 13.66 0.86 15.88
CA TYR A 443 12.92 0.83 17.13
C TYR A 443 12.32 2.19 17.50
N LEU A 444 13.12 3.26 17.44
CA LEU A 444 12.66 4.60 17.80
C LEU A 444 11.68 5.19 16.77
N GLN A 445 11.87 4.89 15.48
CA GLN A 445 10.90 5.25 14.43
C GLN A 445 9.56 4.54 14.64
N TYR A 446 9.58 3.24 14.94
CA TYR A 446 8.38 2.46 15.25
C TYR A 446 7.62 3.05 16.45
N PHE A 447 8.35 3.34 17.54
CA PHE A 447 7.76 3.96 18.73
C PHE A 447 7.20 5.36 18.46
N ALA A 448 7.86 6.14 17.61
CA ALA A 448 7.36 7.46 17.20
C ALA A 448 6.02 7.35 16.46
N LEU A 449 5.88 6.40 15.54
CA LEU A 449 4.63 6.13 14.82
C LEU A 449 3.49 5.75 15.75
N GLU A 450 3.68 4.72 16.59
CA GLU A 450 2.67 4.19 17.49
C GLU A 450 2.20 5.21 18.54
N ILE A 451 3.16 5.94 19.11
CA ILE A 451 2.87 7.02 20.09
C ILE A 451 2.14 8.17 19.41
N TYR A 452 2.61 8.61 18.23
CA TYR A 452 2.01 9.75 17.55
C TYR A 452 0.58 9.46 17.10
N MET A 453 0.30 8.29 16.57
CA MET A 453 -1.05 7.83 16.22
C MET A 453 -1.94 7.62 17.47
N ALA A 454 -1.40 7.66 18.68
CA ALA A 454 -2.10 7.40 19.93
C ALA A 454 -2.72 5.99 19.99
N ASN A 455 -1.96 4.95 19.61
CA ASN A 455 -2.43 3.57 19.66
C ASN A 455 -2.69 3.13 21.10
N ARG A 456 -3.95 2.74 21.40
CA ARG A 456 -4.40 2.37 22.74
C ARG A 456 -4.26 0.90 23.06
N ASP A 457 -4.09 0.04 22.07
CA ASP A 457 -3.91 -1.41 22.22
C ASP A 457 -2.44 -1.83 22.06
N TRP A 458 -1.53 -0.92 22.40
CA TRP A 458 -0.09 -1.03 22.26
C TRP A 458 0.60 -0.36 23.50
N PRO A 459 1.76 -0.78 23.96
CA PRO A 459 2.65 -1.86 23.52
C PRO A 459 2.45 -3.20 24.26
N TYR A 460 1.40 -3.35 25.04
CA TYR A 460 1.07 -4.57 25.74
C TYR A 460 0.38 -5.62 24.83
N ASN A 461 0.06 -5.23 23.62
CA ASN A 461 -0.49 -6.00 22.51
C ASN A 461 0.09 -5.49 21.19
N ASN A 462 -0.19 -6.19 20.09
CA ASN A 462 0.00 -5.72 18.73
C ASN A 462 1.45 -5.27 18.38
N ILE A 463 2.45 -5.96 18.95
CA ILE A 463 3.85 -5.79 18.52
C ILE A 463 4.29 -6.98 17.69
N GLN A 464 4.92 -6.72 16.55
CA GLN A 464 5.68 -7.68 15.78
C GLN A 464 7.09 -7.18 15.54
N ALA A 465 8.04 -8.10 15.55
CA ALA A 465 9.40 -7.85 15.16
C ALA A 465 9.92 -9.03 14.33
N TYR A 466 10.90 -8.76 13.47
CA TYR A 466 11.57 -9.79 12.69
C TYR A 466 13.07 -9.76 12.88
N ARG A 467 13.69 -10.86 12.52
CA ARG A 467 15.14 -11.01 12.53
C ARG A 467 15.56 -12.02 11.48
N TYR A 468 16.61 -11.70 10.75
CA TYR A 468 17.28 -12.68 9.90
C TYR A 468 18.13 -13.63 10.70
N VAL A 469 17.97 -14.93 10.48
CA VAL A 469 18.79 -16.00 11.04
C VAL A 469 19.58 -16.63 9.90
N ALA A 470 20.88 -16.36 9.84
CA ALA A 470 21.75 -16.83 8.78
C ALA A 470 21.80 -18.36 8.70
N ALA A 471 21.88 -18.91 7.49
CA ALA A 471 22.10 -20.33 7.26
C ALA A 471 23.46 -20.79 7.80
N GLN A 472 23.64 -22.10 7.97
CA GLN A 472 24.89 -22.64 8.51
C GLN A 472 26.08 -22.34 7.59
N GLY A 473 26.96 -21.44 8.04
CA GLY A 473 28.16 -21.02 7.32
C GLY A 473 28.00 -19.75 6.49
N GLU A 474 26.82 -19.17 6.52
CA GLU A 474 26.55 -17.85 5.97
C GLU A 474 26.99 -16.76 6.98
N GLU A 475 27.56 -15.67 6.47
CA GLU A 475 27.92 -14.49 7.27
C GLU A 475 26.79 -13.44 7.18
N TYR A 476 26.52 -12.75 8.29
CA TYR A 476 25.59 -11.63 8.31
C TYR A 476 26.09 -10.48 7.44
N LYS A 477 25.19 -9.81 6.72
CA LYS A 477 25.50 -8.63 5.90
C LYS A 477 25.34 -7.38 6.75
N GLU A 478 26.44 -6.74 7.12
CA GLU A 478 26.40 -5.45 7.84
C GLU A 478 25.59 -4.40 7.07
N ASP A 479 24.97 -3.47 7.79
CA ASP A 479 24.17 -2.35 7.27
C ASP A 479 23.00 -2.77 6.34
N SER A 480 22.43 -3.95 6.56
CA SER A 480 21.27 -4.47 5.84
C SER A 480 20.27 -5.13 6.78
N VAL A 481 19.11 -5.53 6.27
CA VAL A 481 18.10 -6.31 7.02
C VAL A 481 18.58 -7.73 7.34
N PHE A 482 19.68 -8.16 6.72
CA PHE A 482 20.32 -9.47 6.91
C PHE A 482 21.47 -9.44 7.94
N ASP A 483 21.56 -8.40 8.77
CA ASP A 483 22.61 -8.23 9.79
C ASP A 483 22.34 -8.97 11.10
N GLY A 484 21.17 -9.60 11.24
CA GLY A 484 20.80 -10.39 12.40
C GLY A 484 20.25 -9.58 13.58
N ARG A 485 19.98 -8.28 13.42
CA ARG A 485 19.31 -7.45 14.43
C ARG A 485 17.79 -7.59 14.36
N TYR A 486 17.12 -7.40 15.50
CA TYR A 486 15.67 -7.29 15.54
C TYR A 486 15.22 -5.93 14.99
N ARG A 487 14.18 -5.96 14.12
CA ARG A 487 13.47 -4.81 13.56
C ARG A 487 11.98 -4.98 13.73
N TYR A 488 11.27 -3.88 13.83
CA TYR A 488 9.82 -3.86 14.10
C TYR A 488 9.01 -3.76 12.81
N LEU A 489 7.81 -4.31 12.87
CA LEU A 489 6.83 -4.34 11.79
C LEU A 489 5.58 -3.59 12.25
N LEU A 490 5.09 -2.65 11.47
CA LEU A 490 3.86 -1.94 11.78
C LEU A 490 2.65 -2.78 11.36
N TYR A 491 1.75 -3.06 12.31
CA TYR A 491 0.51 -3.77 12.03
C TYR A 491 -0.53 -3.52 13.13
N ASP A 492 -1.84 -3.68 12.80
CA ASP A 492 -2.97 -3.60 13.74
C ASP A 492 -3.07 -2.27 14.49
N VAL A 493 -3.19 -1.18 13.71
CA VAL A 493 -3.31 0.19 14.23
C VAL A 493 -4.75 0.70 14.26
N ASP A 494 -5.73 -0.20 14.38
CA ASP A 494 -7.16 0.13 14.37
C ASP A 494 -7.63 0.92 15.62
N THR A 495 -6.87 0.89 16.71
CA THR A 495 -7.22 1.60 17.96
C THR A 495 -6.52 2.96 18.10
N THR A 496 -6.36 3.66 17.00
CA THR A 496 -5.61 4.92 16.89
C THR A 496 -6.52 6.13 16.66
N MET A 497 -5.93 7.31 16.57
CA MET A 497 -6.53 8.56 16.07
C MET A 497 -7.94 8.84 16.63
N GLY A 498 -8.09 8.65 17.95
CA GLY A 498 -9.32 8.97 18.66
C GLY A 498 -10.44 7.95 18.57
N LEU A 499 -10.18 6.67 18.33
CA LEU A 499 -11.19 5.61 18.34
C LEU A 499 -12.09 5.71 19.58
N GLY A 500 -13.40 5.57 19.41
CA GLY A 500 -14.40 5.69 20.49
C GLY A 500 -14.67 7.13 20.92
N SER A 501 -14.14 8.13 20.21
CA SER A 501 -14.37 9.55 20.47
C SER A 501 -15.20 10.17 19.36
N ILE A 502 -15.77 11.34 19.65
CA ILE A 502 -16.34 12.27 18.66
C ILE A 502 -15.64 13.62 18.88
N ARG A 503 -15.73 14.54 17.91
CA ARG A 503 -14.99 15.81 17.93
C ARG A 503 -15.10 16.57 19.24
N GLU A 504 -16.30 16.62 19.86
CA GLU A 504 -16.56 17.35 21.10
C GLU A 504 -16.00 16.65 22.36
N THR A 505 -15.68 15.36 22.28
CA THR A 505 -15.15 14.56 23.40
C THR A 505 -13.74 14.07 23.14
N LEU A 506 -13.16 14.42 21.97
CA LEU A 506 -11.79 14.05 21.64
C LEU A 506 -10.83 14.63 22.68
N ASN A 507 -10.02 13.77 23.24
CA ASN A 507 -8.89 14.21 24.04
C ASN A 507 -7.77 14.75 23.13
N THR A 508 -7.54 16.04 23.15
CA THR A 508 -6.56 16.70 22.27
C THR A 508 -5.10 16.41 22.64
N GLU A 509 -4.87 15.78 23.80
CA GLU A 509 -3.54 15.41 24.29
C GLU A 509 -3.21 13.91 24.13
N GLN A 510 -4.03 13.15 23.39
CA GLN A 510 -3.93 11.68 23.30
C GLN A 510 -2.54 11.18 22.92
N SER A 511 -1.91 11.76 21.91
CA SER A 511 -0.59 11.33 21.44
C SER A 511 0.47 11.53 22.52
N PHE A 512 0.46 12.68 23.21
CA PHE A 512 1.34 12.92 24.35
C PHE A 512 1.00 12.09 25.58
N GLU A 513 -0.29 11.86 25.86
CA GLU A 513 -0.71 10.95 26.94
C GLU A 513 -0.24 9.51 26.70
N THR A 514 -0.24 9.02 25.44
CA THR A 514 0.32 7.71 25.10
C THR A 514 1.78 7.64 25.51
N LEU A 515 2.60 8.63 25.16
CA LEU A 515 4.00 8.72 25.60
C LEU A 515 4.13 8.75 27.13
N ALA A 516 3.30 9.52 27.82
CA ALA A 516 3.34 9.64 29.29
C ALA A 516 2.95 8.32 29.98
N LEU A 517 1.97 7.59 29.45
CA LEU A 517 1.50 6.31 29.99
C LEU A 517 2.54 5.20 29.90
N LEU A 518 3.42 5.21 28.88
CA LEU A 518 4.49 4.20 28.76
C LEU A 518 5.38 4.21 30.01
N GLU A 519 5.75 5.38 30.47
CA GLU A 519 6.58 5.57 31.68
C GLU A 519 5.76 5.32 32.96
N GLU A 520 4.56 5.94 33.08
CA GLU A 520 3.73 5.83 34.29
C GLU A 520 3.32 4.38 34.56
N ARG A 521 2.99 3.61 33.52
CA ARG A 521 2.56 2.22 33.63
C ARG A 521 3.70 1.23 33.56
N GLY A 522 4.90 1.66 33.14
CA GLY A 522 6.04 0.79 32.90
C GLY A 522 5.80 -0.25 31.79
N TYR A 523 5.05 0.14 30.76
CA TYR A 523 4.73 -0.78 29.64
C TYR A 523 5.91 -0.97 28.69
N ALA A 524 6.79 0.02 28.56
CA ALA A 524 7.95 0.01 27.69
C ALA A 524 9.23 0.44 28.45
N PRO A 525 9.75 -0.37 29.37
CA PRO A 525 10.91 0.00 30.20
C PRO A 525 12.19 0.20 29.36
N LEU A 526 12.37 -0.51 28.24
CA LEU A 526 13.51 -0.31 27.34
C LEU A 526 13.47 1.06 26.68
N PHE A 527 12.30 1.45 26.13
CA PHE A 527 12.09 2.79 25.56
C PHE A 527 12.34 3.87 26.60
N THR A 528 11.80 3.71 27.81
CA THR A 528 12.00 4.67 28.91
C THR A 528 13.49 4.85 29.24
N ALA A 529 14.25 3.75 29.27
CA ALA A 529 15.68 3.77 29.53
C ALA A 529 16.48 4.45 28.39
N LEU A 530 16.07 4.23 27.12
CA LEU A 530 16.67 4.92 25.96
C LEU A 530 16.37 6.43 25.98
N MET A 531 15.21 6.85 26.46
CA MET A 531 14.89 8.29 26.57
C MET A 531 15.73 9.05 27.60
N GLU A 532 16.48 8.38 28.48
CA GLU A 532 17.48 9.02 29.34
C GLU A 532 18.73 9.44 28.54
N ARG A 533 19.01 8.81 27.39
CA ARG A 533 20.09 9.21 26.48
C ARG A 533 19.70 10.42 25.65
N GLU A 534 20.60 11.38 25.52
CA GLU A 534 20.34 12.60 24.74
C GLU A 534 20.23 12.31 23.24
N ASP A 535 21.11 11.51 22.67
CA ASP A 535 21.11 11.14 21.25
C ASP A 535 19.86 10.34 20.85
N CYS A 536 19.44 9.34 21.63
CA CYS A 536 18.20 8.59 21.37
C CYS A 536 16.96 9.49 21.50
N ARG A 537 16.94 10.35 22.49
CA ARG A 537 15.84 11.30 22.71
C ARG A 537 15.75 12.33 21.57
N GLN A 538 16.89 12.89 21.13
CA GLN A 538 16.97 13.77 19.96
C GLN A 538 16.44 13.10 18.70
N TYR A 539 16.87 11.87 18.45
CA TYR A 539 16.42 11.10 17.29
C TYR A 539 14.92 10.81 17.34
N PHE A 540 14.39 10.36 18.49
CA PHE A 540 12.96 10.16 18.68
C PHE A 540 12.14 11.44 18.44
N VAL A 541 12.58 12.60 19.00
CA VAL A 541 11.91 13.88 18.80
C VAL A 541 11.97 14.31 17.33
N SER A 542 13.09 14.10 16.66
CA SER A 542 13.21 14.33 15.20
C SER A 542 12.22 13.49 14.42
N CYS A 543 12.11 12.18 14.71
CA CYS A 543 11.12 11.31 14.07
C CYS A 543 9.68 11.85 14.27
N VAL A 544 9.33 12.27 15.50
CA VAL A 544 8.00 12.85 15.75
C VAL A 544 7.79 14.15 14.97
N CYS A 545 8.81 15.03 14.87
CA CYS A 545 8.74 16.24 14.06
C CYS A 545 8.56 15.90 12.56
N ASP A 546 9.21 14.86 12.05
CA ASP A 546 9.03 14.40 10.69
C ASP A 546 7.60 13.89 10.44
N LEU A 547 7.01 13.14 11.39
CA LEU A 547 5.63 12.69 11.28
C LEU A 547 4.65 13.85 11.18
N LEU A 548 4.69 14.78 12.14
CA LEU A 548 3.70 15.88 12.26
C LEU A 548 3.82 16.93 11.13
N ASN A 549 5.00 17.07 10.53
CA ASN A 549 5.25 18.00 9.43
C ASN A 549 5.20 17.36 8.04
N GLY A 550 5.21 16.02 7.98
CA GLY A 550 5.21 15.23 6.74
C GLY A 550 3.94 14.40 6.59
N ALA A 551 4.07 13.09 6.70
CA ALA A 551 3.00 12.13 6.43
C ALA A 551 1.73 12.37 7.27
N TYR A 552 1.86 12.80 8.51
CA TYR A 552 0.74 13.09 9.41
C TYR A 552 0.41 14.58 9.54
N ALA A 553 0.90 15.42 8.63
CA ALA A 553 0.48 16.81 8.57
C ALA A 553 -1.04 16.91 8.35
N THR A 554 -1.68 17.89 8.96
CA THR A 554 -3.15 18.02 8.99
C THR A 554 -3.79 17.94 7.61
N ASP A 555 -3.22 18.66 6.63
CA ASP A 555 -3.75 18.72 5.27
C ASP A 555 -3.55 17.37 4.54
N ASN A 556 -2.43 16.69 4.76
CA ASN A 556 -2.18 15.37 4.18
C ASN A 556 -3.11 14.30 4.76
N VAL A 557 -3.32 14.28 6.08
CA VAL A 557 -4.30 13.37 6.70
C VAL A 557 -5.69 13.60 6.12
N ALA A 558 -6.10 14.86 5.95
CA ALA A 558 -7.40 15.20 5.37
C ALA A 558 -7.50 14.73 3.90
N ALA A 559 -6.46 14.89 3.11
CA ALA A 559 -6.43 14.48 1.71
C ALA A 559 -6.51 12.96 1.56
N VAL A 560 -5.68 12.20 2.30
CA VAL A 560 -5.70 10.73 2.28
C VAL A 560 -7.06 10.19 2.73
N LEU A 561 -7.65 10.78 3.76
CA LEU A 561 -8.97 10.40 4.28
C LEU A 561 -10.09 10.62 3.24
N GLU A 562 -10.04 11.71 2.49
CA GLU A 562 -11.00 12.00 1.41
C GLU A 562 -10.84 11.04 0.23
N ASP A 563 -9.60 10.72 -0.16
CA ASP A 563 -9.31 9.74 -1.21
C ASP A 563 -9.83 8.36 -0.82
N MET A 564 -9.56 7.92 0.41
CA MET A 564 -10.07 6.66 0.94
C MET A 564 -11.60 6.61 0.94
N HIS A 565 -12.27 7.71 1.30
CA HIS A 565 -13.74 7.77 1.26
C HIS A 565 -14.27 7.61 -0.17
N ARG A 566 -13.62 8.25 -1.15
CA ARG A 566 -14.00 8.17 -2.56
C ARG A 566 -13.80 6.77 -3.15
N GLU A 567 -12.72 6.08 -2.79
CA GLU A 567 -12.35 4.75 -3.27
C GLU A 567 -13.31 3.61 -2.85
N ARG A 568 -14.29 3.88 -1.97
CA ARG A 568 -15.22 2.86 -1.43
C ARG A 568 -16.63 3.35 -1.26
N LYS A 569 -16.99 4.43 -1.95
CA LYS A 569 -18.24 5.13 -1.73
C LYS A 569 -19.47 4.23 -1.97
N ASN A 570 -19.47 3.46 -3.06
CA ASN A 570 -20.60 2.61 -3.41
C ASN A 570 -20.81 1.50 -2.36
N GLU A 571 -19.75 0.84 -1.95
CA GLU A 571 -19.81 -0.24 -0.96
C GLU A 571 -20.18 0.29 0.43
N MET A 572 -19.72 1.49 0.79
CA MET A 572 -20.13 2.13 2.05
C MET A 572 -21.61 2.50 2.06
N LEU A 573 -22.15 2.99 0.94
CA LEU A 573 -23.59 3.26 0.81
C LEU A 573 -24.40 1.98 0.93
N GLU A 574 -23.97 0.88 0.30
CA GLU A 574 -24.60 -0.43 0.45
C GLU A 574 -24.55 -0.91 1.90
N TYR A 575 -23.39 -0.83 2.54
CA TYR A 575 -23.23 -1.21 3.94
C TYR A 575 -24.19 -0.43 4.86
N ILE A 576 -24.34 0.87 4.62
CA ILE A 576 -25.27 1.74 5.35
C ILE A 576 -26.72 1.26 5.15
N GLU A 577 -27.12 0.95 3.90
CA GLU A 577 -28.45 0.43 3.62
C GLU A 577 -28.69 -0.92 4.29
N GLU A 578 -27.71 -1.81 4.28
CA GLU A 578 -27.77 -3.12 4.94
C GLU A 578 -27.88 -2.96 6.46
N SER A 579 -27.12 -2.05 7.07
CA SER A 579 -27.15 -1.79 8.52
C SER A 579 -28.51 -1.29 8.99
N VAL A 580 -29.25 -0.55 8.16
CA VAL A 580 -30.62 -0.11 8.44
C VAL A 580 -31.63 -1.25 8.32
N ARG A 581 -31.38 -2.21 7.43
CA ARG A 581 -32.26 -3.37 7.21
C ARG A 581 -32.01 -4.49 8.22
N ASN A 582 -30.80 -4.67 8.69
CA ASN A 582 -30.40 -5.73 9.57
C ASN A 582 -30.09 -5.20 10.98
N PRO A 583 -30.99 -5.47 11.99
CA PRO A 583 -30.79 -4.97 13.35
C PRO A 583 -29.60 -5.60 14.09
N ASP A 584 -28.99 -6.64 13.52
CA ASP A 584 -27.80 -7.29 14.08
C ASP A 584 -26.49 -6.59 13.67
N LEU A 585 -26.56 -5.68 12.69
CA LEU A 585 -25.43 -4.83 12.30
C LEU A 585 -25.41 -3.52 13.13
N PRO A 586 -24.23 -2.92 13.35
CA PRO A 586 -24.14 -1.59 13.92
C PRO A 586 -24.94 -0.59 13.08
N GLU A 587 -25.78 0.24 13.68
CA GLU A 587 -26.53 1.29 12.96
C GLU A 587 -25.55 2.42 12.58
N ILE A 588 -24.90 2.28 11.43
CA ILE A 588 -23.97 3.25 10.86
C ILE A 588 -24.65 3.93 9.68
N GLY A 589 -24.76 5.24 9.73
CA GLY A 589 -25.25 6.06 8.64
C GLY A 589 -24.21 7.08 8.17
N GLU A 590 -24.38 7.69 6.99
CA GLU A 590 -23.48 8.73 6.50
C GLU A 590 -23.13 9.81 7.54
N PRO A 591 -24.09 10.35 8.34
CA PRO A 591 -23.76 11.35 9.36
C PRO A 591 -22.84 10.80 10.46
N TYR A 592 -22.89 9.51 10.76
CA TYR A 592 -22.03 8.89 11.76
C TYR A 592 -20.62 8.67 11.20
N LEU A 593 -20.49 8.23 9.95
CA LEU A 593 -19.19 8.12 9.27
C LEU A 593 -18.49 9.47 9.19
N GLU A 594 -19.21 10.52 8.76
CA GLU A 594 -18.66 11.88 8.71
C GLU A 594 -18.23 12.38 10.09
N MET A 595 -18.98 12.04 11.14
CA MET A 595 -18.61 12.37 12.52
C MET A 595 -17.30 11.66 12.95
N GLN A 596 -17.07 10.42 12.52
CA GLN A 596 -15.82 9.70 12.79
C GLN A 596 -14.64 10.28 11.99
N MET A 597 -14.87 10.63 10.73
CA MET A 597 -13.87 11.34 9.91
C MET A 597 -13.54 12.73 10.51
N ASP A 598 -14.54 13.45 11.01
CA ASP A 598 -14.34 14.72 11.73
C ASP A 598 -13.54 14.56 13.03
N CYS A 599 -13.70 13.43 13.72
CA CYS A 599 -12.88 13.11 14.89
C CYS A 599 -11.40 12.95 14.50
N ILE A 600 -11.11 12.24 13.41
CA ILE A 600 -9.74 12.05 12.90
C ILE A 600 -9.15 13.39 12.43
N ARG A 601 -9.90 14.22 11.70
CA ARG A 601 -9.48 15.56 11.30
C ARG A 601 -9.15 16.43 12.53
N ALA A 602 -9.99 16.40 13.57
CA ALA A 602 -9.76 17.13 14.81
C ALA A 602 -8.53 16.63 15.57
N TRP A 603 -8.26 15.32 15.55
CA TRP A 603 -7.01 14.78 16.07
C TRP A 603 -5.80 15.31 15.28
N ALA A 604 -5.83 15.27 13.94
CA ALA A 604 -4.77 15.78 13.09
C ALA A 604 -4.53 17.30 13.26
N GLU A 605 -5.58 18.08 13.55
CA GLU A 605 -5.48 19.52 13.87
C GLU A 605 -4.78 19.79 15.21
N THR A 606 -4.93 18.92 16.20
CA THR A 606 -4.54 19.19 17.60
C THR A 606 -3.30 18.42 18.05
N ALA A 607 -3.08 17.22 17.54
CA ALA A 607 -1.95 16.37 17.93
C ALA A 607 -0.57 17.01 17.73
N PRO A 608 -0.28 17.75 16.62
CA PRO A 608 1.03 18.34 16.40
C PRO A 608 1.48 19.26 17.56
N LEU A 609 0.65 20.25 17.87
CA LEU A 609 0.99 21.22 18.91
C LEU A 609 1.00 20.58 20.30
N SER A 610 0.04 19.71 20.58
CA SER A 610 -0.04 18.99 21.87
C SER A 610 1.21 18.13 22.11
N MET A 611 1.67 17.41 21.08
CA MET A 611 2.85 16.56 21.18
C MET A 611 4.13 17.38 21.38
N LEU A 612 4.33 18.45 20.58
CA LEU A 612 5.48 19.33 20.71
C LEU A 612 5.53 20.01 22.09
N GLU A 613 4.40 20.53 22.56
CA GLU A 613 4.32 21.19 23.88
C GLU A 613 4.58 20.18 25.01
N GLY A 614 4.04 18.97 24.89
CA GLY A 614 4.28 17.90 25.85
C GLY A 614 5.77 17.50 25.92
N MET A 615 6.41 17.24 24.77
CA MET A 615 7.84 16.92 24.69
C MET A 615 8.72 18.09 25.20
N ARG A 616 8.37 19.31 24.80
CA ARG A 616 9.04 20.54 25.25
C ARG A 616 9.08 20.63 26.79
N GLN A 617 7.94 20.41 27.44
CA GLN A 617 7.83 20.47 28.91
C GLN A 617 8.51 19.28 29.58
N LYS A 618 8.30 18.04 29.07
CA LYS A 618 8.85 16.83 29.66
C LYS A 618 10.37 16.81 29.66
N TRP A 619 10.99 17.17 28.55
CA TRP A 619 12.43 17.04 28.33
C TRP A 619 13.18 18.37 28.23
N GLN A 620 12.50 19.50 28.43
CA GLN A 620 13.07 20.87 28.35
C GLN A 620 13.74 21.14 26.99
N MET A 621 13.07 20.77 25.90
CA MET A 621 13.56 20.79 24.51
C MET A 621 13.51 22.21 23.88
N GLY A 622 13.67 23.28 24.67
CA GLY A 622 13.66 24.64 24.15
C GLY A 622 12.27 25.15 23.81
N ASP A 623 12.17 26.02 22.84
CA ASP A 623 10.91 26.62 22.39
C ASP A 623 10.45 26.07 21.07
N ILE A 624 9.13 26.09 20.82
CA ILE A 624 8.55 25.73 19.52
C ILE A 624 8.80 26.88 18.56
N TYR A 625 9.23 26.56 17.33
CA TYR A 625 9.35 27.54 16.24
C TYR A 625 8.71 27.03 14.96
N THR A 626 8.41 27.95 14.05
CA THR A 626 7.87 27.62 12.73
C THR A 626 8.92 27.89 11.66
N LEU A 627 9.19 26.90 10.84
CA LEU A 627 10.00 26.97 9.62
C LEU A 627 9.09 27.20 8.42
N TYR A 628 9.37 28.25 7.64
CA TYR A 628 8.84 28.46 6.30
C TYR A 628 9.98 28.26 5.32
N LEU A 629 9.85 27.29 4.43
CA LEU A 629 10.83 26.95 3.42
C LEU A 629 10.25 27.22 2.03
N SER A 630 10.97 27.98 1.22
CA SER A 630 10.63 28.29 -0.17
C SER A 630 11.62 27.65 -1.13
N LEU A 631 11.11 26.97 -2.13
CA LEU A 631 11.87 26.29 -3.18
C LEU A 631 11.45 26.87 -4.55
N MET A 632 12.39 26.93 -5.49
CA MET A 632 12.08 27.25 -6.89
C MET A 632 11.59 26.01 -7.62
N ASP A 633 10.92 26.19 -8.77
CA ASP A 633 10.42 25.10 -9.60
C ASP A 633 11.50 24.05 -9.90
N GLY A 634 11.21 22.80 -9.60
CA GLY A 634 12.08 21.65 -9.83
C GLY A 634 13.20 21.48 -8.80
N GLU A 635 13.26 22.27 -7.75
CA GLU A 635 14.18 22.09 -6.64
C GLU A 635 13.52 21.26 -5.53
N GLY A 636 14.36 20.64 -4.71
CA GLY A 636 13.93 19.95 -3.49
C GLY A 636 14.83 20.28 -2.31
N ALA A 637 14.35 19.98 -1.13
CA ALA A 637 15.14 20.04 0.09
C ALA A 637 14.78 18.89 1.02
N ARG A 638 15.72 18.52 1.86
CA ARG A 638 15.42 17.65 3.01
C ARG A 638 15.42 18.49 4.28
N VAL A 639 14.36 18.29 5.06
CA VAL A 639 14.26 18.82 6.41
C VAL A 639 14.23 17.60 7.33
N ASN A 640 15.35 17.28 7.96
CA ASN A 640 15.60 16.00 8.63
C ASN A 640 15.26 14.80 7.72
N GLY A 641 14.27 13.99 8.08
CA GLY A 641 13.80 12.83 7.29
C GLY A 641 12.80 13.18 6.18
N ILE A 642 12.26 14.41 6.14
CA ILE A 642 11.25 14.80 5.15
C ILE A 642 11.93 15.29 3.87
N THR A 643 11.55 14.76 2.71
CA THR A 643 11.89 15.34 1.40
C THR A 643 10.77 16.26 0.96
N VAL A 644 11.07 17.54 0.82
CA VAL A 644 10.18 18.59 0.35
C VAL A 644 10.44 18.84 -1.12
N THR A 645 9.40 18.74 -1.94
CA THR A 645 9.45 19.03 -3.40
C THR A 645 8.46 20.11 -3.79
N GLU A 646 7.54 20.45 -2.89
CA GLU A 646 6.57 21.53 -3.12
C GLU A 646 7.26 22.89 -2.99
N PRO A 647 6.81 23.91 -3.74
CA PRO A 647 7.41 25.26 -3.72
C PRO A 647 7.43 25.93 -2.36
N GLU A 648 6.50 25.59 -1.49
CA GLU A 648 6.37 26.12 -0.14
C GLU A 648 6.14 24.99 0.87
N PHE A 649 6.90 25.01 1.95
CA PHE A 649 6.73 24.09 3.06
C PHE A 649 6.65 24.86 4.37
N THR A 650 5.78 24.40 5.27
CA THR A 650 5.68 24.96 6.62
C THR A 650 5.75 23.83 7.63
N GLY A 651 6.67 23.91 8.58
CA GLY A 651 6.85 22.92 9.64
C GLY A 651 7.06 23.53 11.01
N MET A 652 6.67 22.80 12.06
CA MET A 652 6.90 23.17 13.46
C MET A 652 7.98 22.28 14.07
N TYR A 653 8.93 22.87 14.76
CA TYR A 653 10.08 22.20 15.38
C TYR A 653 10.38 22.74 16.78
N LEU A 654 11.33 22.09 17.47
CA LEU A 654 11.80 22.46 18.80
C LEU A 654 13.25 22.97 18.71
N THR A 655 13.55 24.11 19.32
CA THR A 655 14.94 24.69 19.33
C THR A 655 15.95 23.82 20.06
N GLY A 656 15.50 22.89 20.89
CA GLY A 656 16.35 21.93 21.60
C GLY A 656 16.50 20.60 20.87
N CYS A 657 16.05 20.50 19.62
CA CYS A 657 16.23 19.34 18.74
C CYS A 657 16.90 19.78 17.44
N ASP A 658 17.87 19.01 16.97
CA ASP A 658 18.57 19.28 15.72
C ASP A 658 17.60 19.25 14.54
N THR A 659 17.60 20.33 13.75
CA THR A 659 16.84 20.43 12.51
C THR A 659 17.81 20.78 11.38
N TRP A 660 17.99 19.88 10.44
CA TRP A 660 18.91 20.02 9.32
C TRP A 660 18.15 20.39 8.04
N LEU A 661 18.67 21.38 7.32
CA LEU A 661 18.30 21.68 5.94
C LEU A 661 19.39 21.15 5.02
N LYS A 662 19.00 20.39 4.00
CA LYS A 662 19.89 19.86 2.96
C LYS A 662 19.26 20.05 1.58
N PRO A 663 19.98 20.53 0.55
CA PRO A 663 19.41 20.66 -0.78
C PRO A 663 19.25 19.28 -1.43
N VAL A 664 18.20 19.14 -2.24
CA VAL A 664 17.99 18.02 -3.15
C VAL A 664 17.89 18.61 -4.55
N LEU A 665 18.98 18.54 -5.28
CA LEU A 665 19.11 19.30 -6.52
C LEU A 665 18.76 18.46 -7.75
N PRO A 666 18.00 19.01 -8.70
CA PRO A 666 17.80 18.41 -10.00
C PRO A 666 19.09 18.40 -10.81
N ALA A 667 19.22 17.45 -11.74
CA ALA A 667 20.34 17.44 -12.66
C ALA A 667 20.42 18.78 -13.43
N GLY A 668 21.61 19.34 -13.54
CA GLY A 668 21.83 20.63 -14.19
C GLY A 668 21.68 21.84 -13.28
N LYS A 669 21.53 21.62 -11.98
CA LYS A 669 21.60 22.68 -10.96
C LYS A 669 22.65 22.36 -9.90
N GLU A 670 23.34 23.36 -9.42
CA GLU A 670 24.25 23.30 -8.30
C GLU A 670 23.76 24.19 -7.16
N PHE A 671 24.13 23.81 -5.94
CA PHE A 671 23.84 24.60 -4.75
C PHE A 671 24.60 25.93 -4.85
N ALA A 672 23.89 27.03 -4.63
CA ALA A 672 24.50 28.36 -4.53
C ALA A 672 24.59 28.80 -3.07
N TYR A 673 23.45 28.90 -2.38
CA TYR A 673 23.38 29.26 -0.97
C TYR A 673 21.97 29.05 -0.42
N TRP A 674 21.88 29.01 0.89
CA TRP A 674 20.62 29.24 1.62
C TRP A 674 20.48 30.70 1.99
N GLU A 675 19.30 31.28 1.88
CA GLU A 675 18.93 32.53 2.50
C GLU A 675 18.06 32.21 3.73
N ILE A 676 18.54 32.50 4.94
CA ILE A 676 17.83 32.25 6.18
C ILE A 676 17.64 33.58 6.93
N ASN A 677 16.39 34.01 7.07
CA ASN A 677 16.01 35.30 7.68
C ASN A 677 16.82 36.49 7.13
N GLY A 678 17.17 36.45 5.82
CA GLY A 678 17.92 37.52 5.13
C GLY A 678 19.45 37.46 5.27
N GLU A 679 19.98 36.40 5.91
CA GLU A 679 21.40 36.07 5.96
C GLU A 679 21.72 34.93 5.01
N TYR A 680 22.93 34.94 4.41
CA TYR A 680 23.34 33.98 3.38
C TYR A 680 24.27 32.92 3.98
N TYR A 681 23.98 31.66 3.70
CA TYR A 681 24.74 30.48 4.14
C TYR A 681 25.25 29.71 2.93
N ALA A 682 26.58 29.54 2.85
CA ALA A 682 27.25 28.86 1.75
C ALA A 682 27.45 27.35 2.00
N GLU A 683 27.13 26.86 3.17
CA GLU A 683 27.13 25.46 3.55
C GLU A 683 25.89 24.77 2.94
N GLU A 684 26.09 23.63 2.26
CA GLU A 684 24.96 22.83 1.71
C GLU A 684 24.06 22.33 2.84
N ASP A 685 24.66 21.70 3.84
CA ASP A 685 23.97 21.20 5.03
C ASP A 685 23.98 22.28 6.13
N VAL A 686 22.80 22.77 6.48
CA VAL A 686 22.65 23.78 7.52
C VAL A 686 21.90 23.22 8.73
N LEU A 687 22.56 23.22 9.88
CA LEU A 687 21.89 22.99 11.18
C LEU A 687 21.23 24.30 11.64
N ILE A 688 19.93 24.25 11.89
CA ILE A 688 19.19 25.40 12.42
C ILE A 688 19.60 25.67 13.86
N ASP A 689 20.10 26.86 14.11
CA ASP A 689 20.45 27.36 15.44
C ASP A 689 19.38 28.33 15.98
N ALA A 690 19.09 28.28 17.27
CA ALA A 690 18.11 29.17 17.89
C ALA A 690 18.41 30.68 17.69
N GLY A 691 19.67 31.05 17.45
CA GLY A 691 20.10 32.41 17.12
C GLY A 691 19.68 32.85 15.70
N MET A 692 19.32 31.94 14.81
CA MET A 692 18.81 32.24 13.46
C MET A 692 17.33 32.66 13.49
N LEU A 693 16.61 32.40 14.58
CA LEU A 693 15.18 32.65 14.69
C LEU A 693 14.88 34.14 14.92
N VAL A 694 13.80 34.61 14.31
CA VAL A 694 13.24 35.96 14.57
C VAL A 694 11.81 35.78 15.07
N ASP A 695 11.57 36.12 16.32
CA ASP A 695 10.27 35.99 17.01
C ASP A 695 9.66 34.56 16.92
N GLY A 696 10.50 33.52 16.98
CA GLY A 696 10.08 32.13 16.89
C GLY A 696 9.78 31.69 15.47
N ILE A 697 10.24 32.39 14.45
CA ILE A 697 10.03 32.08 13.02
C ILE A 697 11.37 32.01 12.30
N LEU A 698 11.46 31.05 11.37
CA LEU A 698 12.58 30.93 10.46
C LEU A 698 12.03 30.89 9.02
N TYR A 699 12.47 31.84 8.22
CA TYR A 699 12.24 31.84 6.77
C TYR A 699 13.52 31.34 6.09
N ALA A 700 13.43 30.24 5.34
CA ALA A 700 14.52 29.68 4.56
C ALA A 700 14.14 29.65 3.07
N ALA A 701 15.08 29.97 2.20
CA ALA A 701 14.93 29.80 0.77
C ALA A 701 16.20 29.16 0.20
N LEU A 702 16.01 28.20 -0.69
CA LEU A 702 17.09 27.57 -1.45
C LEU A 702 17.37 28.38 -2.72
N TYR A 703 18.62 28.65 -2.98
CA TYR A 703 19.08 29.25 -4.22
C TYR A 703 20.08 28.33 -4.93
N THR A 704 19.89 28.15 -6.20
CA THR A 704 20.71 27.28 -7.04
C THR A 704 21.25 28.07 -8.24
N GLU A 705 22.34 27.57 -8.83
CA GLU A 705 22.87 28.08 -10.09
C GLU A 705 22.68 26.98 -11.16
N GLU A 706 22.39 27.40 -12.39
CA GLU A 706 22.38 26.47 -13.51
C GLU A 706 23.82 26.09 -13.85
N THR A 707 24.13 24.80 -13.77
CA THR A 707 25.35 24.29 -14.34
C THR A 707 25.24 24.31 -15.87
N ALA A 708 26.30 24.67 -16.53
CA ALA A 708 26.37 24.55 -17.97
C ALA A 708 26.13 23.09 -18.37
N GLU A 709 24.96 22.84 -18.90
CA GLU A 709 24.43 21.64 -19.54
C GLU A 709 24.68 20.31 -18.79
N ALA A 710 23.59 19.70 -18.45
CA ALA A 710 23.51 18.40 -17.83
C ALA A 710 24.29 17.33 -18.61
N GLY A 711 25.26 16.71 -17.95
CA GLY A 711 26.33 16.00 -18.60
C GLY A 711 26.00 14.69 -19.31
N LEU A 712 25.00 13.91 -18.92
CA LEU A 712 24.72 12.62 -19.55
C LEU A 712 23.51 12.70 -20.46
N GLU A 713 23.68 12.34 -21.73
CA GLU A 713 22.66 12.39 -22.76
C GLU A 713 22.54 11.10 -23.56
N LEU A 714 21.34 10.81 -24.05
CA LEU A 714 21.10 9.83 -25.09
C LEU A 714 21.72 10.31 -26.42
N SER A 715 22.77 9.68 -26.89
CA SER A 715 23.47 10.07 -28.11
C SER A 715 23.15 9.18 -29.30
N ALA A 716 22.79 7.92 -29.09
CA ALA A 716 22.31 7.04 -30.14
C ALA A 716 21.43 5.92 -29.59
N VAL A 717 20.51 5.44 -30.43
CA VAL A 717 19.72 4.24 -30.21
C VAL A 717 19.74 3.35 -31.44
N SER A 718 19.81 2.05 -31.27
CA SER A 718 19.72 1.06 -32.34
C SER A 718 18.61 0.05 -32.01
N ALA A 719 17.55 0.04 -32.83
CA ALA A 719 16.39 -0.82 -32.68
C ALA A 719 16.31 -1.79 -33.87
N LYS A 720 17.27 -2.72 -33.96
CA LYS A 720 17.43 -3.65 -35.10
C LYS A 720 16.68 -4.98 -34.96
N GLY A 721 15.95 -5.17 -33.85
CA GLY A 721 15.23 -6.41 -33.57
C GLY A 721 16.10 -7.62 -33.20
N LYS A 722 17.41 -7.51 -33.41
CA LYS A 722 18.50 -8.37 -32.88
C LYS A 722 19.69 -7.47 -32.67
N ASN A 723 20.23 -7.40 -31.49
CA ASN A 723 21.33 -6.49 -31.14
C ASN A 723 20.90 -5.03 -30.95
N ASP A 724 19.81 -4.79 -30.25
CA ASP A 724 19.43 -3.43 -29.87
C ASP A 724 20.36 -2.87 -28.78
N TYR A 725 20.69 -1.58 -28.87
CA TYR A 725 21.53 -0.92 -27.89
C TYR A 725 21.25 0.58 -27.81
N ILE A 726 21.73 1.19 -26.74
CA ILE A 726 21.64 2.62 -26.45
C ILE A 726 23.05 3.11 -26.20
N ILE A 727 23.40 4.30 -26.68
CA ILE A 727 24.66 4.99 -26.33
C ILE A 727 24.32 6.22 -25.51
N LEU A 728 24.95 6.30 -24.34
CA LEU A 728 24.95 7.47 -23.49
C LEU A 728 26.31 8.16 -23.58
N THR A 729 26.32 9.47 -23.68
CA THR A 729 27.55 10.27 -23.80
C THR A 729 27.54 11.39 -22.77
N ASN A 730 28.66 11.59 -22.08
CA ASN A 730 28.88 12.80 -21.31
C ASN A 730 29.14 13.97 -22.26
N THR A 731 28.20 14.84 -22.43
CA THR A 731 28.28 16.02 -23.28
C THR A 731 28.75 17.28 -22.54
N SER A 732 28.97 17.17 -21.21
CA SER A 732 29.47 18.29 -20.39
C SER A 732 30.99 18.45 -20.51
N GLY A 733 31.51 19.54 -19.95
CA GLY A 733 32.93 19.79 -19.79
C GLY A 733 33.57 19.16 -18.56
N GLU A 734 32.81 18.52 -17.69
CA GLU A 734 33.23 17.93 -16.41
C GLU A 734 32.96 16.42 -16.38
N ASP A 735 33.57 15.73 -15.42
CA ASP A 735 33.31 14.29 -15.19
C ASP A 735 31.88 14.09 -14.66
N VAL A 736 31.15 13.09 -15.19
CA VAL A 736 29.78 12.74 -14.77
C VAL A 736 29.76 11.38 -14.13
N ASP A 737 29.32 11.29 -12.88
CA ASP A 737 28.99 10.04 -12.20
C ASP A 737 27.61 9.53 -12.70
N THR A 738 27.56 8.26 -13.10
CA THR A 738 26.31 7.64 -13.58
C THR A 738 25.38 7.20 -12.44
N TRP A 739 25.77 7.36 -11.20
CA TRP A 739 24.97 6.99 -10.03
C TRP A 739 23.59 7.71 -10.04
N GLY A 740 22.52 6.94 -9.82
CA GLY A 740 21.16 7.48 -9.80
C GLY A 740 20.50 7.66 -11.16
N TYR A 741 21.24 7.50 -12.27
CA TYR A 741 20.64 7.48 -13.60
C TYR A 741 20.04 6.11 -13.93
N TYR A 742 18.92 6.10 -14.64
CA TYR A 742 18.27 4.88 -15.11
C TYR A 742 17.68 5.04 -16.49
N LEU A 743 17.51 3.91 -17.17
CA LEU A 743 16.89 3.81 -18.49
C LEU A 743 15.58 3.05 -18.38
N MET A 744 14.56 3.48 -19.14
CA MET A 744 13.30 2.77 -19.31
C MET A 744 12.73 2.96 -20.71
N ASP A 745 11.96 1.99 -21.21
CA ASP A 745 11.26 2.04 -22.50
C ASP A 745 9.77 2.34 -22.37
N LYS A 746 9.23 2.31 -21.15
CA LYS A 746 7.83 2.58 -20.81
C LYS A 746 7.75 3.16 -19.39
N GLU A 747 6.74 3.98 -19.14
CA GLU A 747 6.42 4.44 -17.79
C GLU A 747 5.87 3.31 -16.91
N LYS A 748 6.62 2.21 -16.83
CA LYS A 748 6.35 1.06 -15.96
C LYS A 748 7.58 0.77 -15.12
N THR A 749 7.38 0.62 -13.85
CA THR A 749 8.44 0.35 -12.87
C THR A 749 9.25 -0.90 -13.17
N SER A 750 8.64 -1.96 -13.75
CA SER A 750 9.34 -3.17 -14.18
C SER A 750 10.35 -2.96 -15.33
N HIS A 751 10.38 -1.78 -15.95
CA HIS A 751 11.31 -1.42 -17.02
C HIS A 751 12.34 -0.37 -16.61
N ILE A 752 12.42 -0.05 -15.32
CA ILE A 752 13.47 0.80 -14.77
C ILE A 752 14.77 -0.03 -14.64
N ASN A 753 15.83 0.45 -15.26
CA ASN A 753 17.16 -0.16 -15.19
C ASN A 753 18.16 0.91 -14.77
N TYR A 754 18.56 0.90 -13.50
CA TYR A 754 19.58 1.79 -12.99
C TYR A 754 20.94 1.50 -13.67
N LEU A 755 21.67 2.55 -13.97
CA LEU A 755 23.00 2.43 -14.53
C LEU A 755 23.97 1.94 -13.45
N GLU A 756 24.86 1.01 -13.82
CA GLU A 756 26.01 0.69 -12.98
C GLU A 756 26.86 1.94 -12.76
N GLN A 757 27.34 2.14 -11.54
CA GLN A 757 28.09 3.32 -11.18
C GLN A 757 29.44 3.36 -11.89
N THR A 758 29.70 4.41 -12.62
CA THR A 758 30.98 4.76 -13.23
C THR A 758 31.08 6.27 -13.40
N VAL A 759 32.31 6.76 -13.59
CA VAL A 759 32.57 8.17 -13.87
C VAL A 759 32.97 8.30 -15.34
N LEU A 760 32.25 9.10 -16.10
CA LEU A 760 32.52 9.36 -17.53
C LEU A 760 33.23 10.69 -17.67
N ALA A 761 34.39 10.70 -18.27
CA ALA A 761 35.10 11.93 -18.65
C ALA A 761 34.33 12.71 -19.75
N PRO A 762 34.60 14.01 -19.95
CA PRO A 762 34.02 14.78 -21.04
C PRO A 762 34.14 14.07 -22.38
N GLN A 763 33.03 13.97 -23.10
CA GLN A 763 32.87 13.29 -24.41
C GLN A 763 33.06 11.76 -24.37
N GLU A 764 33.22 11.18 -23.22
CA GLU A 764 33.22 9.71 -23.07
C GLU A 764 31.80 9.15 -23.23
N SER A 765 31.72 7.97 -23.83
CA SER A 765 30.44 7.30 -24.12
C SER A 765 30.45 5.89 -23.60
N ILE A 766 29.28 5.42 -23.11
CA ILE A 766 29.04 4.02 -22.75
C ILE A 766 27.95 3.42 -23.64
N LEU A 767 28.12 2.15 -24.01
CA LEU A 767 27.15 1.37 -24.74
C LEU A 767 26.35 0.52 -23.77
N ILE A 768 25.04 0.68 -23.74
CA ILE A 768 24.09 -0.09 -22.94
C ILE A 768 23.40 -1.09 -23.88
N GLY A 769 23.62 -2.38 -23.68
CA GLY A 769 22.96 -3.41 -24.47
C GLY A 769 21.52 -3.62 -24.02
N CYS A 770 20.59 -3.78 -24.97
CA CYS A 770 19.24 -4.23 -24.64
C CYS A 770 19.22 -5.74 -24.39
N LYS A 771 18.10 -6.29 -23.92
CA LYS A 771 17.94 -7.70 -23.58
C LYS A 771 18.36 -8.67 -24.71
N ASN A 772 18.18 -8.27 -25.98
CA ASN A 772 18.55 -9.04 -27.17
C ASN A 772 19.96 -8.70 -27.72
N TYR A 773 20.76 -7.93 -27.02
CA TYR A 773 22.12 -7.57 -27.44
C TYR A 773 23.08 -8.75 -27.23
N GLU A 774 23.77 -9.18 -28.29
CA GLU A 774 24.69 -10.33 -28.27
C GLU A 774 26.16 -9.94 -28.17
N GLY A 775 26.52 -8.62 -28.23
CA GLY A 775 27.88 -8.13 -28.11
C GLY A 775 28.45 -8.26 -26.69
N ASP A 776 29.79 -8.38 -26.61
CA ASP A 776 30.53 -8.44 -25.35
C ASP A 776 31.08 -7.06 -24.92
N ASP A 777 30.75 -6.01 -25.67
CA ASP A 777 31.26 -4.64 -25.51
C ASP A 777 30.25 -3.69 -24.82
N ALA A 778 29.12 -4.20 -24.37
CA ALA A 778 28.18 -3.43 -23.57
C ALA A 778 28.71 -3.21 -22.14
N PHE A 779 28.62 -1.97 -21.64
CA PHE A 779 28.94 -1.61 -20.26
C PHE A 779 28.02 -2.38 -19.29
N MET A 780 26.72 -2.39 -19.59
CA MET A 780 25.70 -3.19 -18.88
C MET A 780 24.58 -3.58 -19.84
N LYS A 781 23.62 -4.39 -19.40
CA LYS A 781 22.42 -4.73 -20.17
C LYS A 781 21.14 -4.34 -19.42
N VAL A 782 20.19 -3.75 -20.16
CA VAL A 782 18.84 -3.49 -19.66
C VAL A 782 17.89 -4.64 -19.96
N ASN A 783 16.79 -4.75 -19.21
CA ASN A 783 15.85 -5.87 -19.28
C ASN A 783 14.80 -5.77 -20.41
N PHE A 784 14.84 -4.73 -21.21
CA PHE A 784 13.90 -4.49 -22.31
C PHE A 784 14.61 -4.51 -23.69
N ASN A 785 13.82 -4.60 -24.78
CA ASN A 785 14.25 -4.42 -26.15
C ASN A 785 13.59 -3.18 -26.73
N LEU A 786 14.24 -2.58 -27.71
CA LEU A 786 13.70 -1.40 -28.39
C LEU A 786 12.76 -1.80 -29.53
N LYS A 787 11.62 -1.13 -29.66
CA LYS A 787 10.68 -1.30 -30.76
C LYS A 787 10.35 0.04 -31.40
N GLN A 788 10.08 -0.01 -32.68
CA GLN A 788 9.62 1.16 -33.44
C GLN A 788 8.32 1.71 -32.83
N GLY A 789 8.25 3.03 -32.73
CA GLY A 789 7.11 3.73 -32.14
C GLY A 789 7.10 3.77 -30.59
N GLU A 790 8.04 3.10 -29.92
CA GLU A 790 8.23 3.20 -28.47
C GLU A 790 9.19 4.36 -28.14
N GLU A 791 9.16 4.83 -26.90
CA GLU A 791 10.07 5.84 -26.38
C GLU A 791 11.15 5.17 -25.50
N VAL A 792 12.37 5.71 -25.59
CA VAL A 792 13.44 5.44 -24.61
C VAL A 792 13.61 6.69 -23.76
N MET A 793 13.67 6.47 -22.47
CA MET A 793 13.79 7.54 -21.48
C MET A 793 15.06 7.36 -20.66
N LEU A 794 15.86 8.42 -20.59
CA LEU A 794 16.95 8.57 -19.63
C LEU A 794 16.43 9.46 -18.48
N ALA A 795 16.50 8.99 -17.28
CA ALA A 795 16.06 9.72 -16.11
C ALA A 795 17.05 9.57 -14.94
N HIS A 796 16.89 10.39 -13.91
CA HIS A 796 17.68 10.33 -12.70
C HIS A 796 16.75 10.24 -11.48
N ALA A 797 17.08 9.40 -10.51
CA ALA A 797 16.23 9.09 -9.37
C ALA A 797 15.79 10.31 -8.52
N GLY A 798 16.61 11.38 -8.52
CA GLY A 798 16.29 12.61 -7.79
C GLY A 798 15.49 13.67 -8.58
N THR A 799 15.35 13.52 -9.89
CA THR A 799 14.84 14.60 -10.77
C THR A 799 13.79 14.16 -11.78
N GLY A 800 13.46 12.86 -11.84
CA GLY A 800 12.54 12.31 -12.84
C GLY A 800 13.14 12.20 -14.24
N VAL A 801 12.27 12.23 -15.25
CA VAL A 801 12.69 12.05 -16.66
C VAL A 801 13.51 13.24 -17.13
N LYS A 802 14.73 12.96 -17.57
CA LYS A 802 15.66 13.96 -18.11
C LYS A 802 15.57 14.10 -19.63
N GLU A 803 15.47 13.00 -20.36
CA GLU A 803 15.42 12.99 -21.82
C GLU A 803 14.54 11.84 -22.31
N LYS A 804 13.71 12.12 -23.32
CA LYS A 804 12.91 11.12 -24.03
C LYS A 804 13.27 11.13 -25.52
N VAL A 805 13.40 9.95 -26.08
CA VAL A 805 13.62 9.77 -27.53
C VAL A 805 12.58 8.81 -28.06
N ALA A 806 11.72 9.28 -28.96
CA ALA A 806 10.83 8.42 -29.72
C ALA A 806 11.63 7.65 -30.77
N ILE A 807 11.53 6.33 -30.75
CA ILE A 807 12.15 5.46 -31.77
C ILE A 807 11.30 5.53 -33.02
N PRO A 808 11.82 6.11 -34.14
CA PRO A 808 11.02 6.29 -35.36
C PRO A 808 10.68 4.95 -36.00
N ASP A 809 9.61 4.93 -36.80
CA ASP A 809 9.27 3.81 -37.68
C ASP A 809 10.25 3.77 -38.87
N LEU A 810 11.39 3.14 -38.64
CA LEU A 810 12.51 3.03 -39.58
C LEU A 810 12.26 1.90 -40.59
N GLY A 811 11.17 1.70 -41.19
CA GLY A 811 10.95 0.68 -42.23
C GLY A 811 11.77 -0.61 -42.08
N MET A 812 11.64 -1.59 -42.95
CA MET A 812 12.36 -2.87 -42.83
C MET A 812 13.89 -2.79 -43.01
N GLU A 813 14.46 -1.65 -43.41
CA GLU A 813 15.89 -1.42 -43.54
C GLU A 813 16.42 -0.55 -42.38
N GLN A 814 16.99 -1.19 -41.49
CA GLN A 814 17.65 -0.99 -40.22
C GLN A 814 18.56 0.25 -40.16
N GLY A 815 18.28 1.21 -39.22
CA GLY A 815 19.11 2.37 -38.97
C GLY A 815 19.59 2.47 -37.52
N ILE A 816 20.73 3.14 -37.38
CA ILE A 816 21.15 3.72 -36.10
C ILE A 816 20.59 5.14 -36.10
N TYR A 817 19.92 5.52 -35.02
CA TYR A 817 19.34 6.83 -34.82
C TYR A 817 20.25 7.63 -33.89
N LYS A 818 20.87 8.69 -34.42
CA LYS A 818 21.83 9.51 -33.65
C LYS A 818 21.33 10.95 -33.50
N LYS A 819 21.64 11.52 -32.34
CA LYS A 819 21.42 12.94 -32.08
C LYS A 819 22.52 13.75 -32.76
N ASN A 820 22.15 14.74 -33.59
CA ASN A 820 23.10 15.67 -34.17
C ASN A 820 23.56 16.67 -33.09
N ILE A 821 24.83 16.63 -32.73
CA ILE A 821 25.42 17.44 -31.66
C ILE A 821 25.24 18.96 -31.87
N VAL A 822 25.13 19.41 -33.12
CA VAL A 822 25.02 20.83 -33.40
C VAL A 822 23.59 21.34 -33.39
N THR A 823 22.64 20.52 -33.89
CA THR A 823 21.23 20.90 -34.02
C THR A 823 20.32 20.38 -32.92
N GLY A 824 20.82 19.42 -32.11
CA GLY A 824 20.02 18.70 -31.14
C GLY A 824 18.94 17.78 -31.75
N LEU A 825 18.86 17.70 -33.08
CA LEU A 825 17.84 16.90 -33.77
C LEU A 825 18.31 15.47 -34.00
N TRP A 826 17.41 14.52 -33.82
CA TRP A 826 17.67 13.12 -34.10
C TRP A 826 17.60 12.81 -35.59
N GLN A 827 18.56 12.06 -36.09
CA GLN A 827 18.70 11.73 -37.52
C GLN A 827 19.09 10.26 -37.69
N GLU A 828 18.53 9.63 -38.73
CA GLU A 828 18.94 8.28 -39.12
C GLU A 828 20.35 8.32 -39.75
N GLU A 829 21.26 7.50 -39.22
CA GLU A 829 22.58 7.32 -39.84
C GLU A 829 22.45 6.29 -40.97
N SER A 830 22.52 6.74 -42.21
CA SER A 830 22.46 5.84 -43.36
C SER A 830 23.68 4.92 -43.41
N THR A 831 23.49 3.62 -43.23
CA THR A 831 24.53 2.58 -43.38
C THR A 831 24.83 2.28 -44.86
N LYS A 832 24.95 3.30 -45.74
CA LYS A 832 25.54 3.09 -47.05
C LYS A 832 27.04 3.03 -46.86
N GLU A 833 27.59 1.82 -46.78
CA GLU A 833 29.00 1.58 -47.14
C GLU A 833 29.23 2.20 -48.53
N ALA A 834 30.22 3.05 -48.63
CA ALA A 834 30.72 3.52 -49.91
C ALA A 834 31.22 2.32 -50.68
N ASP A 835 30.47 1.89 -51.69
CA ASP A 835 30.91 0.93 -52.67
C ASP A 835 32.01 1.65 -53.45
N ASP A 836 33.28 1.38 -53.05
CA ASP A 836 34.47 1.92 -53.72
C ASP A 836 34.69 1.11 -55.00
N GLY A 837 33.92 1.52 -56.03
CA GLY A 837 34.04 0.99 -57.37
C GLY A 837 35.33 1.44 -58.05
N THR A 838 36.32 0.59 -58.05
CA THR A 838 37.25 0.49 -59.19
C THR A 838 37.59 -0.96 -59.43
#